data_06bdb35c68e065c8324b98d55159aa28
#
_entry.id   06bdb35c68e065c8324b98d55159aa28
#
_cell.length_a   1.000
_cell.length_b   1.000
_cell.length_c   1.000
_cell.angle_alpha   90.00
_cell.angle_beta   90.00
_cell.angle_gamma   90.00
#
_symmetry.space_group_name_H-M   'P 1'
#
loop_
_entity.id
_entity.type
_entity.pdbx_description
1 polymer ?
#
loop_
_entity_poly.entity_id
_entity_poly.type
_entity_poly.pdbx_seq_one_letter_code
_entity_poly.pdbx_strand_id
1 'polypeptide(L)'
;MVHRVKQVSIVVLSMLVLLSTLIVGTYAKAINLVSNGDFSQGTNYWSMNQSDGSLAMMSSDNHSLKVQIEKVNSDDYWWSLTLKQDNIALSANKKYQLSFDVEASMSGDISLDIESTSDYNKKYLDRQMIAVSNQKKTYTFDFEKKDDDAVTLVYHLAKGDGISDFSNQIIKLSNVTIIEIGDIEIQKAGDWYLNEGDGANGKLSGEPNDLKVKVTSINQENYWWALSLKKENLVLSGNKIYKIVFDAKASKAGTIGIDIEKSADYNVKYLDKQNFDLTTTSKEYSFNFIKKDNDDVSIVFLLNEGDGISNFKDETINIRNVRIEEVNDLGDEYVVNGDFETNTTSGWNTYNSNGSNLKINAVNQQLEVTFPNSNGSNYWDCQLFQGDILLDNGIYRLSYDLKGSKAGTIYFDVEDTGDYATKYYPETMVDFTKDVQTYNFEFEINADNLLGTQKNAKIQFNLGPNEHCDSLAGETLYFDNIKIEKIGSGAGTGELQTTNVTFDGNDVLVNNFKGLGVQWDPYVVHPLTDEEWQTVTKRVDFLNPAFVRCMIYANTYCEGFDDEGNPIYDFDSLANQALIRELDYLESRDIEVVLGEWETPDRFGGEFEGITVDDPRWASIIGGFLDYLINQKGYTCIKYFNYVNEANSDWSYCGDFDKWQTGINYLHTELDKYGLNEKIKITGPDTVWDSDNTWLKEINSNQDLDAKIGLYDTHMYPTIDEITNGTIEEMVAEQRSCVTGKDFYMTEIGMVTGKSDGDSQPYTKEFSYGVIMADAASQVMRGGFSGLAIWDLDDAMHDQQNGFPITDIRSLKQWGFWNSVAGRVFNQPEEEEIRPFFYTWSLMANLFPRNSKIIGSTANKELNGLRTVGMEKDGQMTYMIVNDSNSPKEVTIDVKNLNANNLKLFKYDYFDNDRKVDSNGYPVASKVLENVNLEEGYEVSLPSGGVVMLSTIYIEDAKKELVDQNDSKQDNENKNEVAIKTGDDLKVAGFMISGLLATAFIYGMKKKG
;
A
#
# COMPACT_ATOMS: atom_id res chain seq x y z
N MET A 1 61.48 -3.30 34.66
CA MET A 1 60.30 -3.63 33.82
C MET A 1 59.43 -2.40 33.43
N VAL A 2 59.28 -1.39 34.30
CA VAL A 2 58.44 -0.21 34.04
C VAL A 2 59.05 0.75 33.00
N HIS A 3 60.38 0.78 32.82
CA HIS A 3 61.04 1.67 31.86
C HIS A 3 60.98 1.19 30.39
N ARG A 4 60.83 -0.13 30.16
CA ARG A 4 60.66 -0.70 28.80
C ARG A 4 59.21 -0.61 28.27
N VAL A 5 58.20 -0.54 29.15
CA VAL A 5 56.79 -0.40 28.76
C VAL A 5 56.50 1.05 28.28
N LYS A 6 57.16 2.06 28.88
CA LYS A 6 57.01 3.47 28.43
C LYS A 6 57.66 3.76 27.07
N GLN A 7 58.77 3.08 26.72
CA GLN A 7 59.38 3.26 25.39
C GLN A 7 58.60 2.58 24.26
N VAL A 8 57.96 1.42 24.53
CA VAL A 8 57.10 0.76 23.56
C VAL A 8 55.81 1.56 23.33
N SER A 9 55.24 2.16 24.37
CA SER A 9 54.04 3.01 24.24
C SER A 9 54.31 4.32 23.48
N ILE A 10 55.50 4.90 23.60
CA ILE A 10 55.86 6.12 22.85
C ILE A 10 56.14 5.79 21.37
N VAL A 11 56.72 4.62 21.05
CA VAL A 11 56.95 4.21 19.66
C VAL A 11 55.67 3.81 18.96
N VAL A 12 54.71 3.16 19.65
CA VAL A 12 53.36 2.84 19.09
C VAL A 12 52.53 4.12 18.90
N LEU A 13 52.62 5.08 19.83
CA LEU A 13 51.93 6.37 19.67
C LEU A 13 52.57 7.23 18.57
N SER A 14 53.89 7.20 18.40
CA SER A 14 54.58 7.87 17.28
C SER A 14 54.30 7.22 15.93
N MET A 15 54.16 5.88 15.87
CA MET A 15 53.72 5.19 14.64
C MET A 15 52.23 5.43 14.32
N LEU A 16 51.35 5.55 15.30
CA LEU A 16 49.95 5.93 15.09
C LEU A 16 49.81 7.39 14.65
N VAL A 17 50.62 8.29 15.15
CA VAL A 17 50.64 9.68 14.68
C VAL A 17 51.29 9.79 13.28
N LEU A 18 52.33 8.98 12.96
CA LEU A 18 52.87 8.93 11.60
C LEU A 18 51.95 8.20 10.61
N LEU A 19 51.15 7.20 11.04
CA LEU A 19 50.11 6.64 10.18
C LEU A 19 48.92 7.63 9.96
N SER A 20 48.60 8.47 10.92
CA SER A 20 47.55 9.50 10.75
C SER A 20 48.01 10.68 9.88
N THR A 21 49.32 10.91 9.74
CA THR A 21 49.87 11.95 8.85
C THR A 21 50.26 11.42 7.45
N LEU A 22 50.18 10.10 7.21
CA LEU A 22 50.36 9.48 5.90
C LEU A 22 49.06 9.15 5.18
N ILE A 23 47.88 9.51 5.76
CA ILE A 23 46.55 9.47 5.12
C ILE A 23 46.12 10.87 4.66
N VAL A 24 47.06 11.81 4.49
CA VAL A 24 46.80 13.07 3.82
C VAL A 24 47.49 13.03 2.46
N GLY A 25 46.75 12.62 1.42
CA GLY A 25 47.21 12.88 0.07
C GLY A 25 46.94 11.81 -1.00
N THR A 26 45.85 11.07 -0.97
CA THR A 26 45.22 10.70 -2.21
C THR A 26 43.91 11.48 -2.31
N TYR A 27 44.00 12.67 -2.91
CA TYR A 27 42.80 13.31 -3.44
C TYR A 27 42.17 12.30 -4.38
N ALA A 28 41.11 11.62 -3.96
CA ALA A 28 40.21 10.99 -4.91
C ALA A 28 39.79 12.13 -5.86
N LYS A 29 40.13 12.00 -7.13
CA LYS A 29 39.71 12.97 -8.16
C LYS A 29 38.19 13.04 -8.03
N ALA A 30 37.67 14.21 -7.70
CA ALA A 30 36.23 14.41 -7.54
C ALA A 30 35.53 13.88 -8.80
N ILE A 31 34.55 13.01 -8.63
CA ILE A 31 33.82 12.40 -9.74
C ILE A 31 32.98 13.48 -10.39
N ASN A 32 33.14 13.67 -11.69
CA ASN A 32 32.26 14.54 -12.46
C ASN A 32 30.90 13.84 -12.62
N LEU A 33 29.83 14.48 -12.16
CA LEU A 33 28.45 13.95 -12.23
C LEU A 33 27.74 14.35 -13.53
N VAL A 34 28.34 15.23 -14.36
CA VAL A 34 27.88 15.54 -15.71
C VAL A 34 28.42 14.48 -16.67
N SER A 35 27.53 13.82 -17.37
CA SER A 35 27.90 12.84 -18.40
C SER A 35 28.52 13.54 -19.62
N ASN A 36 29.66 13.04 -20.10
CA ASN A 36 30.35 13.59 -21.28
C ASN A 36 30.57 15.13 -21.22
N GLY A 37 30.90 15.64 -20.03
CA GLY A 37 31.17 17.08 -19.86
C GLY A 37 32.52 17.51 -20.46
N ASP A 38 33.42 16.58 -20.78
CA ASP A 38 34.68 16.79 -21.55
C ASP A 38 34.50 16.65 -23.05
N PHE A 39 33.29 16.31 -23.51
CA PHE A 39 32.92 16.13 -24.92
C PHE A 39 33.79 15.13 -25.71
N SER A 40 34.43 14.20 -25.01
CA SER A 40 35.22 13.13 -25.63
C SER A 40 34.38 12.13 -26.44
N GLN A 41 33.07 12.03 -26.12
CA GLN A 41 32.10 11.20 -26.82
C GLN A 41 31.19 12.01 -27.76
N GLY A 42 31.70 13.09 -28.33
CA GLY A 42 30.93 13.95 -29.22
C GLY A 42 29.84 14.74 -28.48
N THR A 43 28.63 14.73 -29.03
CA THR A 43 27.47 15.42 -28.44
C THR A 43 26.59 14.51 -27.59
N ASN A 44 26.98 13.27 -27.34
CA ASN A 44 26.20 12.31 -26.56
C ASN A 44 25.84 12.90 -25.19
N TYR A 45 24.64 12.58 -24.69
CA TYR A 45 24.03 13.07 -23.45
C TYR A 45 23.58 14.54 -23.45
N TRP A 46 23.91 15.30 -24.49
CA TRP A 46 23.48 16.69 -24.61
C TRP A 46 22.38 16.83 -25.65
N SER A 47 21.37 17.60 -25.33
CA SER A 47 20.24 17.88 -26.21
C SER A 47 20.04 19.37 -26.42
N MET A 48 19.38 19.73 -27.50
CA MET A 48 19.05 21.12 -27.82
C MET A 48 17.56 21.24 -28.11
N ASN A 49 16.88 22.13 -27.36
CA ASN A 49 15.52 22.51 -27.65
C ASN A 49 15.52 23.76 -28.56
N GLN A 50 14.69 23.73 -29.59
CA GLN A 50 14.53 24.81 -30.55
C GLN A 50 13.07 25.05 -30.81
N SER A 51 12.60 26.27 -30.56
CA SER A 51 11.19 26.67 -30.75
C SER A 51 11.09 28.11 -31.30
N ASP A 52 9.88 28.54 -31.57
CA ASP A 52 9.54 29.92 -31.93
C ASP A 52 10.43 30.53 -33.01
N GLY A 53 10.89 29.70 -33.96
CA GLY A 53 11.72 30.12 -35.07
C GLY A 53 13.19 30.30 -34.78
N SER A 54 13.66 29.94 -33.59
CA SER A 54 15.09 29.80 -33.30
C SER A 54 15.65 28.55 -33.95
N LEU A 55 16.88 28.62 -34.48
CA LEU A 55 17.54 27.55 -35.22
C LEU A 55 19.05 27.53 -34.94
N ALA A 56 19.57 26.38 -34.56
CA ALA A 56 21.00 26.19 -34.33
C ALA A 56 21.40 24.73 -34.62
N MET A 57 22.67 24.50 -34.83
CA MET A 57 23.27 23.17 -35.01
C MET A 57 24.29 22.91 -33.91
N MET A 58 24.24 21.70 -33.32
CA MET A 58 25.17 21.22 -32.31
C MET A 58 26.18 20.24 -32.93
N SER A 59 27.45 20.41 -32.62
CA SER A 59 28.55 19.53 -33.06
C SER A 59 29.65 19.52 -31.98
N SER A 60 30.58 18.59 -32.06
CA SER A 60 31.75 18.55 -31.17
C SER A 60 33.03 18.74 -31.96
N ASP A 61 34.01 19.40 -31.38
CA ASP A 61 35.33 19.65 -31.96
C ASP A 61 36.39 19.78 -30.84
N ASN A 62 37.44 18.95 -30.89
CA ASN A 62 38.56 19.00 -29.94
C ASN A 62 38.15 19.09 -28.47
N HIS A 63 37.36 18.14 -27.99
CA HIS A 63 36.89 18.11 -26.58
C HIS A 63 36.07 19.36 -26.19
N SER A 64 35.35 19.96 -27.13
CA SER A 64 34.40 21.03 -26.88
C SER A 64 33.12 20.84 -27.67
N LEU A 65 31.99 21.23 -27.04
CA LEU A 65 30.69 21.31 -27.71
C LEU A 65 30.59 22.65 -28.41
N LYS A 66 30.27 22.62 -29.68
CA LYS A 66 30.07 23.80 -30.55
C LYS A 66 28.59 23.92 -30.88
N VAL A 67 27.98 25.04 -30.52
CA VAL A 67 26.63 25.43 -30.95
C VAL A 67 26.78 26.54 -31.99
N GLN A 68 26.42 26.26 -33.22
CA GLN A 68 26.34 27.24 -34.30
C GLN A 68 24.91 27.73 -34.42
N ILE A 69 24.66 28.94 -33.98
CA ILE A 69 23.32 29.54 -33.98
C ILE A 69 23.14 30.18 -35.37
N GLU A 70 22.15 29.73 -36.12
CA GLU A 70 21.80 30.31 -37.40
C GLU A 70 20.94 31.55 -37.23
N LYS A 71 19.96 31.43 -36.31
CA LYS A 71 19.03 32.50 -36.05
C LYS A 71 18.37 32.31 -34.68
N VAL A 72 18.07 33.37 -33.96
CA VAL A 72 17.22 33.38 -32.78
C VAL A 72 15.83 33.98 -33.09
N ASN A 73 14.84 33.73 -32.23
CA ASN A 73 13.49 34.28 -32.41
C ASN A 73 13.51 35.82 -32.42
N SER A 74 12.47 36.45 -33.01
CA SER A 74 12.33 37.91 -33.10
C SER A 74 11.68 38.54 -31.88
N ASP A 75 11.03 37.77 -30.99
CA ASP A 75 10.06 38.21 -29.98
C ASP A 75 10.60 38.13 -28.54
N ASP A 76 11.91 38.08 -28.37
CA ASP A 76 12.62 38.01 -27.09
C ASP A 76 12.26 36.81 -26.22
N TYR A 77 11.87 35.68 -26.83
CA TYR A 77 11.63 34.41 -26.11
C TYR A 77 12.97 33.75 -25.79
N TRP A 78 13.58 34.15 -24.68
CA TRP A 78 14.91 33.70 -24.23
C TRP A 78 15.02 32.18 -23.99
N TRP A 79 13.91 31.47 -23.81
CA TRP A 79 13.81 30.02 -23.68
C TRP A 79 13.74 29.26 -25.00
N SER A 80 13.58 29.98 -26.14
CA SER A 80 13.33 29.34 -27.44
C SER A 80 14.54 28.60 -28.06
N LEU A 81 15.72 28.79 -27.51
CA LEU A 81 16.93 28.02 -27.84
C LEU A 81 17.68 27.68 -26.55
N THR A 82 17.66 26.41 -26.20
CA THR A 82 18.36 25.92 -25.01
C THR A 82 19.24 24.72 -25.35
N LEU A 83 20.41 24.68 -24.72
CA LEU A 83 21.29 23.51 -24.68
C LEU A 83 21.21 22.92 -23.27
N LYS A 84 20.95 21.60 -23.18
CA LYS A 84 20.71 20.99 -21.85
C LYS A 84 21.24 19.57 -21.75
N GLN A 85 21.45 19.16 -20.49
CA GLN A 85 21.58 17.78 -20.09
C GLN A 85 20.56 17.47 -19.00
N ASP A 86 19.64 16.54 -19.31
CA ASP A 86 18.57 16.11 -18.40
C ASP A 86 19.03 14.93 -17.52
N ASN A 87 18.30 14.68 -16.45
CA ASN A 87 18.46 13.50 -15.58
C ASN A 87 19.84 13.34 -14.95
N ILE A 88 20.48 14.45 -14.55
CA ILE A 88 21.71 14.37 -13.78
C ILE A 88 21.35 13.96 -12.34
N ALA A 89 21.82 12.78 -11.91
CA ALA A 89 21.54 12.24 -10.57
C ALA A 89 22.45 12.95 -9.54
N LEU A 90 21.86 13.72 -8.66
CA LEU A 90 22.51 14.38 -7.54
C LEU A 90 21.83 13.94 -6.24
N SER A 91 22.59 13.53 -5.23
CA SER A 91 22.08 13.15 -3.91
C SER A 91 21.45 14.34 -3.18
N ALA A 92 20.38 14.06 -2.42
CA ALA A 92 19.77 15.06 -1.55
C ALA A 92 20.69 15.51 -0.39
N ASN A 93 20.41 16.69 0.16
CA ASN A 93 21.12 17.27 1.30
C ASN A 93 22.63 17.47 1.09
N LYS A 94 23.02 17.77 -0.14
CA LYS A 94 24.41 17.97 -0.54
C LYS A 94 24.65 19.35 -1.18
N LYS A 95 25.90 19.82 -1.08
CA LYS A 95 26.40 21.00 -1.77
C LYS A 95 27.20 20.58 -2.99
N TYR A 96 26.95 21.24 -4.08
CA TYR A 96 27.59 20.95 -5.36
C TYR A 96 28.24 22.20 -5.95
N GLN A 97 29.25 21.98 -6.80
CA GLN A 97 29.87 23.04 -7.58
C GLN A 97 29.78 22.68 -9.07
N LEU A 98 29.09 23.53 -9.83
CA LEU A 98 29.14 23.54 -11.30
C LEU A 98 30.36 24.34 -11.75
N SER A 99 31.15 23.80 -12.66
CA SER A 99 32.23 24.53 -13.35
C SER A 99 32.23 24.21 -14.85
N PHE A 100 32.50 25.20 -15.70
CA PHE A 100 32.61 25.03 -17.15
C PHE A 100 33.43 26.15 -17.79
N ASP A 101 33.99 25.85 -18.96
CA ASP A 101 34.64 26.84 -19.82
C ASP A 101 33.72 27.21 -20.98
N VAL A 102 33.65 28.50 -21.29
CA VAL A 102 32.86 28.99 -22.42
C VAL A 102 33.61 30.07 -23.22
N GLU A 103 33.46 30.03 -24.54
CA GLU A 103 33.88 31.09 -25.47
C GLU A 103 32.81 31.29 -26.58
N ALA A 104 32.72 32.45 -27.13
CA ALA A 104 31.81 32.76 -28.21
C ALA A 104 32.51 33.56 -29.32
N SER A 105 32.06 33.46 -30.56
CA SER A 105 32.63 34.23 -31.68
C SER A 105 32.39 35.74 -31.60
N MET A 106 31.48 36.18 -30.75
CA MET A 106 31.25 37.57 -30.37
C MET A 106 31.11 37.76 -28.87
N SER A 107 31.30 39.00 -28.40
CA SER A 107 31.04 39.32 -27.00
C SER A 107 29.53 39.51 -26.78
N GLY A 108 29.02 39.06 -25.62
CA GLY A 108 27.62 39.17 -25.24
C GLY A 108 27.34 38.36 -23.97
N ASP A 109 26.09 38.20 -23.64
CA ASP A 109 25.63 37.43 -22.50
C ASP A 109 24.75 36.28 -22.90
N ILE A 110 24.94 35.09 -22.26
CA ILE A 110 24.06 33.95 -22.25
C ILE A 110 23.57 33.76 -20.81
N SER A 111 22.65 32.80 -20.56
CA SER A 111 22.33 32.43 -19.17
C SER A 111 22.30 30.94 -18.99
N LEU A 112 22.38 30.51 -17.73
CA LEU A 112 22.17 29.14 -17.32
C LEU A 112 21.40 29.06 -16.01
N ASP A 113 20.75 27.93 -15.79
CA ASP A 113 20.23 27.53 -14.49
C ASP A 113 20.36 26.00 -14.30
N ILE A 114 20.07 25.53 -13.07
CA ILE A 114 19.92 24.13 -12.73
C ILE A 114 18.54 23.96 -12.11
N GLU A 115 17.71 23.15 -12.73
CA GLU A 115 16.31 22.94 -12.38
C GLU A 115 15.99 21.49 -12.11
N SER A 116 14.85 21.19 -11.47
CA SER A 116 14.34 19.82 -11.38
C SER A 116 13.97 19.32 -12.77
N THR A 117 14.35 18.10 -13.10
CA THR A 117 14.00 17.51 -14.40
C THR A 117 12.48 17.33 -14.59
N SER A 118 11.74 17.15 -13.48
CA SER A 118 10.28 16.96 -13.46
C SER A 118 9.49 18.27 -13.35
N ASP A 119 10.13 19.36 -12.82
CA ASP A 119 9.49 20.66 -12.63
C ASP A 119 10.48 21.80 -12.90
N TYR A 120 10.38 22.40 -14.09
CA TYR A 120 11.26 23.51 -14.48
C TYR A 120 11.11 24.78 -13.64
N ASN A 121 10.04 24.91 -12.83
CA ASN A 121 9.90 26.06 -11.91
C ASN A 121 10.72 25.89 -10.63
N LYS A 122 11.08 24.65 -10.29
CA LYS A 122 11.90 24.34 -9.12
C LYS A 122 13.39 24.46 -9.48
N LYS A 123 14.05 25.52 -8.99
CA LYS A 123 15.45 25.80 -9.28
C LYS A 123 16.34 25.41 -8.10
N TYR A 124 17.47 24.75 -8.40
CA TYR A 124 18.57 24.49 -7.47
C TYR A 124 19.70 25.52 -7.63
N LEU A 125 19.85 26.07 -8.82
CA LEU A 125 20.63 27.27 -9.09
C LEU A 125 19.78 28.20 -9.93
N ASP A 126 19.40 29.33 -9.37
CA ASP A 126 18.66 30.37 -10.09
C ASP A 126 19.44 30.84 -11.31
N ARG A 127 18.73 31.37 -12.29
CA ARG A 127 19.31 31.82 -13.55
C ARG A 127 20.48 32.78 -13.35
N GLN A 128 21.64 32.36 -13.85
CA GLN A 128 22.91 33.14 -13.83
C GLN A 128 23.20 33.71 -15.20
N MET A 129 23.53 34.98 -15.26
CA MET A 129 23.98 35.63 -16.52
C MET A 129 25.47 35.44 -16.71
N ILE A 130 25.87 34.99 -17.89
CA ILE A 130 27.26 34.60 -18.24
C ILE A 130 27.77 35.45 -19.37
N ALA A 131 28.71 36.31 -19.09
CA ALA A 131 29.37 37.14 -20.07
C ALA A 131 30.35 36.30 -20.92
N VAL A 132 30.14 36.21 -22.24
CA VAL A 132 30.98 35.45 -23.16
C VAL A 132 31.70 36.35 -24.14
N SER A 133 32.82 35.88 -24.64
CA SER A 133 33.62 36.58 -25.70
C SER A 133 34.46 35.60 -26.48
N ASN A 134 35.29 36.09 -27.38
CA ASN A 134 36.26 35.26 -28.13
C ASN A 134 37.48 34.81 -27.28
N GLN A 135 37.46 35.11 -26.00
CA GLN A 135 38.41 34.59 -25.02
C GLN A 135 37.73 33.54 -24.17
N LYS A 136 38.31 32.38 -24.11
CA LYS A 136 37.84 31.28 -23.23
C LYS A 136 37.87 31.69 -21.78
N LYS A 137 36.79 31.52 -21.08
CA LYS A 137 36.65 31.90 -19.65
C LYS A 137 35.99 30.75 -18.88
N THR A 138 36.51 30.51 -17.67
CA THR A 138 35.93 29.53 -16.74
C THR A 138 34.94 30.22 -15.82
N TYR A 139 33.79 29.59 -15.60
CA TYR A 139 32.79 29.99 -14.61
C TYR A 139 32.58 28.87 -13.60
N THR A 140 32.31 29.27 -12.36
CA THR A 140 32.07 28.34 -11.25
C THR A 140 30.93 28.86 -10.40
N PHE A 141 29.99 27.95 -10.03
CA PHE A 141 28.83 28.27 -9.19
C PHE A 141 28.62 27.15 -8.17
N ASP A 142 28.47 27.51 -6.91
CA ASP A 142 28.06 26.61 -5.84
C ASP A 142 26.55 26.63 -5.73
N PHE A 143 25.93 25.47 -5.45
CA PHE A 143 24.50 25.34 -5.21
C PHE A 143 24.20 24.23 -4.22
N GLU A 144 23.01 24.28 -3.60
CA GLU A 144 22.52 23.29 -2.65
C GLU A 144 21.42 22.46 -3.28
N LYS A 145 21.46 21.15 -3.06
CA LYS A 145 20.45 20.20 -3.47
C LYS A 145 19.82 19.59 -2.22
N LYS A 146 18.57 19.95 -1.92
CA LYS A 146 17.86 19.49 -0.71
C LYS A 146 17.02 18.24 -0.95
N ASP A 147 16.46 18.10 -2.14
CA ASP A 147 15.52 17.05 -2.51
C ASP A 147 16.19 15.91 -3.29
N ASP A 148 15.49 14.80 -3.48
CA ASP A 148 16.03 13.57 -4.07
C ASP A 148 15.67 13.40 -5.57
N ASP A 149 15.16 14.42 -6.23
CA ASP A 149 14.85 14.41 -7.66
C ASP A 149 16.08 14.63 -8.55
N ALA A 150 16.03 14.17 -9.80
CA ALA A 150 17.06 14.44 -10.78
C ALA A 150 17.04 15.89 -11.27
N VAL A 151 18.20 16.41 -11.68
CA VAL A 151 18.30 17.79 -12.17
C VAL A 151 18.62 17.89 -13.65
N THR A 152 18.21 19.00 -14.25
CA THR A 152 18.58 19.43 -15.62
C THR A 152 19.49 20.64 -15.55
N LEU A 153 20.65 20.57 -16.19
CA LEU A 153 21.51 21.74 -16.44
C LEU A 153 21.10 22.37 -17.77
N VAL A 154 20.70 23.63 -17.76
CA VAL A 154 20.18 24.34 -18.93
C VAL A 154 21.01 25.58 -19.22
N TYR A 155 21.49 25.72 -20.47
CA TYR A 155 22.05 26.95 -21.00
C TYR A 155 21.04 27.59 -21.94
N HIS A 156 20.68 28.86 -21.73
CA HIS A 156 19.77 29.62 -22.57
C HIS A 156 20.56 30.49 -23.52
N LEU A 157 20.32 30.31 -24.82
CA LEU A 157 21.12 30.88 -25.92
C LEU A 157 20.31 31.78 -26.85
N ALA A 158 18.99 31.90 -26.68
CA ALA A 158 18.15 32.79 -27.45
C ALA A 158 18.10 34.21 -26.83
N LYS A 159 18.02 35.21 -27.71
CA LYS A 159 17.87 36.61 -27.33
C LYS A 159 16.66 36.83 -26.42
N GLY A 160 16.77 37.72 -25.44
CA GLY A 160 15.71 38.17 -24.58
C GLY A 160 16.11 38.13 -23.08
N ASP A 161 15.48 38.96 -22.26
CA ASP A 161 15.69 39.05 -20.81
C ASP A 161 17.17 39.07 -20.40
N GLY A 162 17.94 39.95 -21.06
CA GLY A 162 19.37 40.17 -20.81
C GLY A 162 20.31 39.31 -21.68
N ILE A 163 19.82 38.26 -22.35
CA ILE A 163 20.63 37.42 -23.27
C ILE A 163 20.81 38.16 -24.59
N SER A 164 22.06 38.16 -25.12
CA SER A 164 22.43 38.81 -26.33
C SER A 164 21.98 38.04 -27.60
N ASP A 165 21.87 38.71 -28.76
CA ASP A 165 21.56 38.12 -30.05
C ASP A 165 22.81 37.46 -30.64
N PHE A 166 22.87 36.14 -30.62
CA PHE A 166 23.95 35.34 -31.20
C PHE A 166 23.62 34.80 -32.62
N SER A 167 22.66 35.38 -33.35
CA SER A 167 22.34 34.96 -34.72
C SER A 167 23.59 34.99 -35.58
N ASN A 168 23.83 33.89 -36.35
CA ASN A 168 25.03 33.66 -37.16
C ASN A 168 26.35 33.57 -36.39
N GLN A 169 26.30 33.27 -35.10
CA GLN A 169 27.47 33.17 -34.22
C GLN A 169 27.67 31.75 -33.69
N ILE A 170 28.83 31.53 -33.08
CA ILE A 170 29.21 30.26 -32.49
C ILE A 170 29.46 30.44 -30.98
N ILE A 171 28.89 29.53 -30.18
CA ILE A 171 29.21 29.38 -28.76
C ILE A 171 29.86 28.01 -28.59
N LYS A 172 30.92 27.95 -27.78
CA LYS A 172 31.61 26.70 -27.45
C LYS A 172 31.67 26.52 -25.93
N LEU A 173 31.35 25.31 -25.51
CA LEU A 173 31.45 24.86 -24.12
C LEU A 173 32.48 23.73 -24.00
N SER A 174 33.24 23.71 -22.93
CA SER A 174 34.18 22.63 -22.62
C SER A 174 34.36 22.50 -21.12
N ASN A 175 34.86 21.34 -20.67
CA ASN A 175 35.16 21.04 -19.28
C ASN A 175 33.97 21.29 -18.32
N VAL A 176 32.77 20.87 -18.72
CA VAL A 176 31.57 21.00 -17.85
C VAL A 176 31.62 19.94 -16.77
N THR A 177 31.59 20.38 -15.52
CA THR A 177 31.66 19.50 -14.35
C THR A 177 30.67 19.93 -13.29
N ILE A 178 29.99 18.96 -12.68
CA ILE A 178 29.33 19.10 -11.38
C ILE A 178 30.01 18.13 -10.44
N ILE A 179 30.49 18.62 -9.33
CA ILE A 179 31.15 17.81 -8.29
C ILE A 179 30.49 18.07 -6.93
N GLU A 180 30.37 17.04 -6.11
CA GLU A 180 29.97 17.21 -4.70
C GLU A 180 31.11 17.89 -3.93
N ILE A 181 30.76 18.93 -3.15
CA ILE A 181 31.72 19.70 -2.36
C ILE A 181 31.47 19.62 -0.85
N GLY A 182 30.37 18.97 -0.43
CA GLY A 182 30.07 18.74 1.00
C GLY A 182 28.61 18.51 1.27
N ASP A 183 28.29 18.31 2.55
CA ASP A 183 26.95 18.15 3.06
C ASP A 183 26.29 19.50 3.35
N ILE A 184 24.94 19.56 3.26
CA ILE A 184 24.16 20.66 3.83
C ILE A 184 24.08 20.40 5.33
N GLU A 185 24.55 21.33 6.14
CA GLU A 185 24.50 21.20 7.60
C GLU A 185 23.08 21.53 8.10
N ILE A 186 22.25 20.49 8.29
CA ILE A 186 20.90 20.62 8.86
C ILE A 186 21.04 20.74 10.39
N GLN A 187 20.46 21.79 10.97
CA GLN A 187 20.47 21.97 12.42
C GLN A 187 19.52 20.99 13.09
N LYS A 188 20.05 20.04 13.87
CA LYS A 188 19.28 18.97 14.53
C LYS A 188 19.41 19.00 16.06
N ALA A 189 18.33 18.55 16.73
CA ALA A 189 18.31 18.23 18.16
C ALA A 189 17.55 16.89 18.34
N GLY A 190 18.27 15.77 18.29
CA GLY A 190 17.69 14.44 18.12
C GLY A 190 17.01 14.32 16.75
N ASP A 191 15.76 13.86 16.73
CA ASP A 191 14.96 13.72 15.51
C ASP A 191 14.31 15.03 15.04
N TRP A 192 14.44 16.10 15.83
CA TRP A 192 13.96 17.43 15.47
C TRP A 192 14.97 18.15 14.61
N TYR A 193 14.50 18.84 13.57
CA TYR A 193 15.34 19.68 12.73
C TYR A 193 14.66 21.00 12.38
N LEU A 194 15.47 22.00 12.06
CA LEU A 194 14.99 23.30 11.61
C LEU A 194 14.98 23.30 10.07
N ASN A 195 13.81 23.49 9.49
CA ASN A 195 13.66 23.71 8.06
C ASN A 195 13.69 25.22 7.79
N GLU A 196 14.59 25.65 6.91
CA GLU A 196 14.87 27.03 6.57
C GLU A 196 14.73 27.25 5.08
N GLY A 197 14.04 28.28 4.66
CA GLY A 197 13.82 28.60 3.24
C GLY A 197 13.47 30.06 3.01
N ASP A 198 13.47 30.49 1.76
CA ASP A 198 13.02 31.81 1.31
C ASP A 198 13.60 33.00 2.11
N GLY A 199 14.84 32.85 2.57
CA GLY A 199 15.53 33.87 3.36
C GLY A 199 15.17 33.94 4.85
N ALA A 200 14.26 33.09 5.33
CA ALA A 200 14.00 32.89 6.75
C ALA A 200 15.03 31.96 7.36
N ASN A 201 15.60 32.32 8.51
CA ASN A 201 16.63 31.48 9.17
C ASN A 201 16.49 31.55 10.69
N GLY A 202 16.97 30.54 11.37
CA GLY A 202 16.99 30.43 12.81
C GLY A 202 18.24 29.71 13.33
N LYS A 203 18.31 29.55 14.64
CA LYS A 203 19.31 28.70 15.29
C LYS A 203 18.65 27.78 16.28
N LEU A 204 18.70 26.49 15.97
CA LEU A 204 18.21 25.44 16.84
C LEU A 204 19.25 25.09 17.90
N SER A 205 18.82 24.94 19.14
CA SER A 205 19.65 24.53 20.29
C SER A 205 18.79 23.82 21.34
N GLY A 206 19.43 23.13 22.27
CA GLY A 206 18.75 22.38 23.34
C GLY A 206 18.75 20.90 23.10
N GLU A 207 18.02 20.17 23.93
CA GLU A 207 17.84 18.71 23.86
C GLU A 207 16.46 18.38 23.24
N PRO A 208 16.20 17.17 22.77
CA PRO A 208 14.92 16.80 22.14
C PRO A 208 13.66 17.12 22.95
N ASN A 209 13.77 17.18 24.27
CA ASN A 209 12.66 17.51 25.18
C ASN A 209 12.67 18.98 25.65
N ASP A 210 13.61 19.81 25.21
CA ASP A 210 13.71 21.23 25.54
C ASP A 210 14.33 22.02 24.39
N LEU A 211 13.55 22.18 23.31
CA LEU A 211 13.98 22.79 22.04
C LEU A 211 13.91 24.30 22.13
N LYS A 212 14.93 24.96 21.62
CA LYS A 212 15.02 26.44 21.56
C LYS A 212 15.39 26.86 20.15
N VAL A 213 14.51 27.61 19.52
CA VAL A 213 14.74 28.20 18.20
C VAL A 213 14.90 29.72 18.38
N LYS A 214 16.11 30.25 18.12
CA LYS A 214 16.33 31.66 17.98
C LYS A 214 16.12 32.05 16.52
N VAL A 215 15.08 32.85 16.23
CA VAL A 215 14.80 33.33 14.88
C VAL A 215 15.80 34.42 14.53
N THR A 216 16.59 34.24 13.47
CA THR A 216 17.65 35.18 13.08
C THR A 216 17.24 36.07 11.90
N SER A 217 16.47 35.55 10.98
CA SER A 217 15.81 36.31 9.91
C SER A 217 14.43 35.76 9.61
N ILE A 218 13.57 36.55 9.04
CA ILE A 218 12.22 36.19 8.61
C ILE A 218 12.06 36.51 7.13
N ASN A 219 11.22 35.74 6.44
CA ASN A 219 10.69 36.09 5.13
C ASN A 219 9.59 37.14 5.30
N GLN A 220 9.62 38.19 4.50
CA GLN A 220 8.66 39.32 4.59
C GLN A 220 7.52 39.22 3.56
N GLU A 221 7.51 38.19 2.70
CA GLU A 221 6.53 37.98 1.65
C GLU A 221 5.34 37.10 2.08
N ASN A 222 5.10 36.96 3.39
CA ASN A 222 4.03 36.17 3.98
C ASN A 222 4.17 34.65 3.78
N TYR A 223 5.39 34.15 3.55
CA TYR A 223 5.65 32.69 3.47
C TYR A 223 5.79 32.14 4.89
N TRP A 224 4.66 31.96 5.57
CA TRP A 224 4.58 31.51 6.96
C TRP A 224 5.25 30.14 7.21
N TRP A 225 5.43 29.31 6.16
CA TRP A 225 6.12 28.03 6.19
C TRP A 225 7.66 28.15 6.06
N ALA A 226 8.20 29.32 5.70
CA ALA A 226 9.61 29.49 5.36
C ALA A 226 10.58 29.18 6.51
N LEU A 227 10.12 29.20 7.76
CA LEU A 227 10.86 28.72 8.92
C LEU A 227 9.97 27.81 9.75
N SER A 228 10.34 26.54 9.87
CA SER A 228 9.59 25.57 10.66
C SER A 228 10.49 24.62 11.43
N LEU A 229 10.05 24.23 12.64
CA LEU A 229 10.68 23.18 13.44
C LEU A 229 9.88 21.90 13.22
N LYS A 230 10.53 20.86 12.65
CA LYS A 230 9.90 19.63 12.21
C LYS A 230 10.43 18.39 12.92
N LYS A 231 9.54 17.43 13.11
CA LYS A 231 9.86 16.03 13.38
C LYS A 231 9.01 15.16 12.45
N GLU A 232 9.64 14.31 11.65
CA GLU A 232 9.01 13.52 10.59
C GLU A 232 9.03 12.03 10.89
N ASN A 233 8.28 11.27 10.09
CA ASN A 233 8.25 9.81 10.10
C ASN A 233 7.84 9.23 11.47
N LEU A 234 6.82 9.83 12.09
CA LEU A 234 6.20 9.32 13.29
C LEU A 234 5.14 8.30 12.92
N VAL A 235 5.35 7.06 13.30
CA VAL A 235 4.40 5.97 13.05
C VAL A 235 3.25 6.10 14.04
N LEU A 236 2.05 6.32 13.53
CA LEU A 236 0.80 6.34 14.29
C LEU A 236 -0.22 5.47 13.56
N SER A 237 -0.93 4.62 14.29
CA SER A 237 -1.97 3.76 13.73
C SER A 237 -3.10 4.59 13.12
N GLY A 238 -3.65 4.11 12.00
CA GLY A 238 -4.84 4.69 11.39
C GLY A 238 -6.12 4.43 12.19
N ASN A 239 -7.19 5.11 11.81
CA ASN A 239 -8.51 5.06 12.46
C ASN A 239 -8.48 5.33 13.96
N LYS A 240 -7.60 6.24 14.38
CA LYS A 240 -7.39 6.63 15.78
C LYS A 240 -7.52 8.13 15.94
N ILE A 241 -7.86 8.53 17.15
CA ILE A 241 -7.77 9.91 17.57
C ILE A 241 -6.57 10.06 18.46
N TYR A 242 -5.80 11.07 18.15
CA TYR A 242 -4.60 11.43 18.88
C TYR A 242 -4.72 12.82 19.47
N LYS A 243 -3.97 13.05 20.53
CA LYS A 243 -3.79 14.34 21.16
C LYS A 243 -2.31 14.70 21.17
N ILE A 244 -1.93 15.76 20.49
CA ILE A 244 -0.59 16.33 20.68
C ILE A 244 -0.60 17.25 21.89
N VAL A 245 0.37 17.09 22.78
CA VAL A 245 0.53 17.92 24.01
C VAL A 245 1.97 18.40 24.08
N PHE A 246 2.15 19.68 24.42
CA PHE A 246 3.49 20.27 24.58
C PHE A 246 3.45 21.54 25.45
N ASP A 247 4.58 21.88 26.04
CA ASP A 247 4.78 23.17 26.69
C ASP A 247 5.46 24.15 25.74
N ALA A 248 4.99 25.39 25.68
CA ALA A 248 5.66 26.41 24.88
C ALA A 248 5.71 27.81 25.56
N LYS A 249 6.71 28.59 25.21
CA LYS A 249 6.87 30.01 25.54
C LYS A 249 7.77 30.70 24.52
N ALA A 250 7.79 32.01 24.54
CA ALA A 250 8.76 32.81 23.78
C ALA A 250 9.35 33.92 24.64
N SER A 251 10.49 34.48 24.21
CA SER A 251 11.10 35.66 24.88
C SER A 251 10.25 36.95 24.76
N LYS A 252 9.31 36.93 23.78
CA LYS A 252 8.32 37.98 23.52
C LYS A 252 6.97 37.31 23.29
N ALA A 253 5.89 37.90 23.81
CA ALA A 253 4.55 37.39 23.52
C ALA A 253 4.20 37.57 22.02
N GLY A 254 3.50 36.59 21.46
CA GLY A 254 3.08 36.55 20.06
C GLY A 254 2.54 35.20 19.68
N THR A 255 2.14 35.01 18.43
CA THR A 255 1.46 33.85 17.92
C THR A 255 2.39 33.00 17.03
N ILE A 256 2.40 31.67 17.17
CA ILE A 256 3.01 30.71 16.24
C ILE A 256 1.95 29.73 15.72
N GLY A 257 2.31 28.93 14.72
CA GLY A 257 1.43 27.90 14.20
C GLY A 257 1.93 26.50 14.54
N ILE A 258 1.02 25.52 14.47
CA ILE A 258 1.31 24.10 14.45
C ILE A 258 0.39 23.43 13.42
N ASP A 259 0.91 22.45 12.70
CA ASP A 259 0.10 21.47 11.97
C ASP A 259 0.67 20.05 12.15
N ILE A 260 -0.14 19.05 11.78
CA ILE A 260 0.26 17.65 11.68
C ILE A 260 -0.07 17.23 10.25
N GLU A 261 0.95 16.80 9.52
CA GLU A 261 0.84 16.48 8.10
C GLU A 261 1.35 15.08 7.79
N LYS A 262 0.96 14.52 6.65
CA LYS A 262 1.55 13.29 6.12
C LYS A 262 3.00 13.54 5.76
N SER A 263 3.92 12.70 6.24
CA SER A 263 5.36 12.91 6.03
C SER A 263 5.74 12.90 4.54
N ALA A 264 5.09 12.08 3.74
CA ALA A 264 5.35 11.97 2.30
C ALA A 264 4.62 13.04 1.45
N ASP A 265 3.59 13.71 1.99
CA ASP A 265 2.82 14.73 1.26
C ASP A 265 2.28 15.80 2.22
N TYR A 266 2.97 16.92 2.29
CA TYR A 266 2.60 18.05 3.15
C TYR A 266 1.23 18.69 2.83
N ASN A 267 0.59 18.36 1.70
CA ASN A 267 -0.77 18.83 1.38
C ASN A 267 -1.85 18.06 2.13
N VAL A 268 -1.54 16.83 2.57
CA VAL A 268 -2.44 16.03 3.40
C VAL A 268 -2.24 16.41 4.86
N LYS A 269 -3.26 16.99 5.49
CA LYS A 269 -3.23 17.43 6.89
C LYS A 269 -4.12 16.53 7.75
N TYR A 270 -3.60 16.05 8.87
CA TYR A 270 -4.34 15.41 9.95
C TYR A 270 -4.78 16.42 11.01
N LEU A 271 -4.01 17.49 11.16
CA LEU A 271 -4.35 18.69 11.90
C LEU A 271 -4.02 19.88 11.00
N ASP A 272 -5.04 20.57 10.52
CA ASP A 272 -4.86 21.83 9.80
C ASP A 272 -4.16 22.85 10.68
N LYS A 273 -3.43 23.79 10.05
CA LYS A 273 -2.68 24.81 10.76
C LYS A 273 -3.50 25.49 11.86
N GLN A 274 -3.08 25.31 13.09
CA GLN A 274 -3.61 25.97 14.27
C GLN A 274 -2.67 27.08 14.74
N ASN A 275 -3.14 28.30 14.81
CA ASN A 275 -2.41 29.40 15.38
C ASN A 275 -2.71 29.51 16.89
N PHE A 276 -1.66 29.69 17.73
CA PHE A 276 -1.83 29.80 19.17
C PHE A 276 -0.84 30.81 19.79
N ASP A 277 -1.29 31.45 20.87
CA ASP A 277 -0.57 32.54 21.48
C ASP A 277 0.47 32.08 22.50
N LEU A 278 1.71 32.46 22.32
CA LEU A 278 2.80 32.30 23.26
C LEU A 278 2.90 33.47 24.22
N THR A 279 3.21 33.18 25.47
CA THR A 279 3.57 34.15 26.48
C THR A 279 5.05 34.00 26.86
N THR A 280 5.56 34.90 27.71
CA THR A 280 6.92 34.80 28.25
C THR A 280 7.05 33.77 29.38
N THR A 281 5.93 33.27 29.88
CA THR A 281 5.86 32.12 30.80
C THR A 281 5.41 30.87 30.07
N SER A 282 5.94 29.72 30.46
CA SER A 282 5.58 28.44 29.83
C SER A 282 4.13 28.09 30.13
N LYS A 283 3.40 27.68 29.10
CA LYS A 283 2.04 27.18 29.19
C LYS A 283 1.97 25.85 28.42
N GLU A 284 1.15 24.94 28.90
CA GLU A 284 0.82 23.70 28.17
C GLU A 284 -0.23 23.99 27.11
N TYR A 285 -0.07 23.39 25.95
CA TYR A 285 -0.98 23.43 24.81
C TYR A 285 -1.31 22.02 24.37
N SER A 286 -2.51 21.82 23.86
CA SER A 286 -2.89 20.52 23.30
C SER A 286 -3.88 20.70 22.16
N PHE A 287 -3.81 19.80 21.16
CA PHE A 287 -4.71 19.75 20.02
C PHE A 287 -5.05 18.30 19.72
N ASN A 288 -6.32 18.01 19.49
CA ASN A 288 -6.75 16.69 19.04
C ASN A 288 -6.70 16.63 17.50
N PHE A 289 -6.41 15.46 16.96
CA PHE A 289 -6.48 15.22 15.52
C PHE A 289 -6.89 13.77 15.24
N ILE A 290 -7.54 13.57 14.09
CA ILE A 290 -7.97 12.26 13.62
C ILE A 290 -6.97 11.78 12.58
N LYS A 291 -6.49 10.54 12.73
CA LYS A 291 -5.67 9.87 11.74
C LYS A 291 -6.44 8.69 11.18
N LYS A 292 -6.75 8.75 9.87
CA LYS A 292 -7.59 7.78 9.19
C LYS A 292 -6.81 6.62 8.55
N ASP A 293 -5.61 6.90 8.10
CA ASP A 293 -4.71 6.00 7.40
C ASP A 293 -3.54 5.58 8.29
N ASN A 294 -2.68 4.70 7.79
CA ASN A 294 -1.46 4.25 8.48
C ASN A 294 -0.20 4.99 8.04
N ASP A 295 -0.34 6.10 7.32
CA ASP A 295 0.81 6.89 6.87
C ASP A 295 1.56 7.53 8.04
N ASP A 296 2.86 7.70 7.87
CA ASP A 296 3.68 8.41 8.84
C ASP A 296 3.33 9.90 8.89
N VAL A 297 3.39 10.47 10.07
CA VAL A 297 3.06 11.88 10.29
C VAL A 297 4.28 12.72 10.62
N SER A 298 4.20 13.99 10.25
CA SER A 298 5.16 15.04 10.65
C SER A 298 4.49 16.02 11.59
N ILE A 299 5.18 16.37 12.67
CA ILE A 299 4.83 17.52 13.52
C ILE A 299 5.57 18.74 12.99
N VAL A 300 4.86 19.81 12.72
CA VAL A 300 5.42 21.06 12.16
C VAL A 300 5.03 22.26 13.01
N PHE A 301 5.99 22.88 13.69
CA PHE A 301 5.81 24.17 14.31
C PHE A 301 6.23 25.26 13.33
N LEU A 302 5.33 26.17 13.01
CA LEU A 302 5.48 27.22 12.02
C LEU A 302 5.87 28.52 12.70
N LEU A 303 7.04 29.08 12.35
CA LEU A 303 7.73 30.12 13.12
C LEU A 303 8.02 31.38 12.32
N ASN A 304 7.78 31.40 11.00
CA ASN A 304 7.96 32.61 10.18
C ASN A 304 6.70 33.48 10.22
N GLU A 305 6.90 34.82 10.18
CA GLU A 305 5.81 35.81 10.11
C GLU A 305 4.88 35.54 8.90
N GLY A 306 3.58 35.63 9.10
CA GLY A 306 2.58 35.56 8.06
C GLY A 306 1.36 34.69 8.45
N ASP A 307 0.25 34.91 7.84
CA ASP A 307 -1.04 34.18 8.04
C ASP A 307 -1.37 34.00 9.54
N GLY A 308 -1.31 35.10 10.32
CA GLY A 308 -1.60 35.12 11.74
C GLY A 308 -0.41 34.80 12.65
N ILE A 309 0.73 34.37 12.12
CA ILE A 309 1.95 34.15 12.88
C ILE A 309 2.71 35.48 13.08
N SER A 310 3.15 35.74 14.31
CA SER A 310 3.83 36.98 14.71
C SER A 310 5.31 37.03 14.29
N ASN A 311 5.84 38.23 14.17
CA ASN A 311 7.26 38.46 13.92
C ASN A 311 8.10 38.19 15.17
N PHE A 312 8.92 37.12 15.13
CA PHE A 312 9.85 36.72 16.18
C PHE A 312 11.33 36.97 15.84
N LYS A 313 11.63 37.85 14.87
CA LYS A 313 13.02 38.16 14.53
C LYS A 313 13.79 38.59 15.78
N ASP A 314 14.99 37.99 15.95
CA ASP A 314 15.90 38.17 17.10
C ASP A 314 15.38 37.64 18.46
N GLU A 315 14.21 37.00 18.47
CA GLU A 315 13.58 36.38 19.64
C GLU A 315 13.82 34.86 19.71
N THR A 316 13.56 34.30 20.89
CA THR A 316 13.73 32.87 21.11
C THR A 316 12.38 32.22 21.46
N ILE A 317 12.01 31.18 20.73
CA ILE A 317 10.86 30.33 21.00
C ILE A 317 11.37 29.04 21.66
N ASN A 318 10.72 28.62 22.74
CA ASN A 318 11.09 27.41 23.45
C ASN A 318 9.88 26.47 23.48
N ILE A 319 10.05 25.23 22.97
CA ILE A 319 9.06 24.18 22.90
C ILE A 319 9.61 22.96 23.66
N ARG A 320 8.81 22.40 24.56
CA ARG A 320 9.24 21.31 25.44
C ARG A 320 8.17 20.25 25.59
N ASN A 321 8.61 19.06 26.03
CA ASN A 321 7.72 17.96 26.42
C ASN A 321 6.71 17.59 25.32
N VAL A 322 7.11 17.67 24.04
CA VAL A 322 6.22 17.33 22.92
C VAL A 322 5.97 15.84 22.93
N ARG A 323 4.70 15.47 23.01
CA ARG A 323 4.25 14.08 22.99
C ARG A 323 2.93 13.96 22.23
N ILE A 324 2.71 12.82 21.62
CA ILE A 324 1.42 12.44 21.06
C ILE A 324 0.88 11.31 21.94
N GLU A 325 -0.35 11.46 22.37
CA GLU A 325 -1.09 10.50 23.18
C GLU A 325 -2.22 9.94 22.32
N GLU A 326 -2.36 8.60 22.23
CA GLU A 326 -3.56 7.98 21.69
C GLU A 326 -4.69 8.20 22.69
N VAL A 327 -5.78 8.77 22.22
CA VAL A 327 -7.00 8.94 23.03
C VAL A 327 -7.81 7.66 22.88
N ASN A 328 -7.45 6.65 23.66
CA ASN A 328 -8.07 5.31 23.67
C ASN A 328 -9.44 5.30 24.34
N ASP A 329 -10.28 6.05 24.10
CA ASP A 329 -11.68 6.10 24.42
C ASP A 329 -12.09 7.51 24.09
N LEU A 330 -12.75 7.64 22.99
CA LEU A 330 -13.54 8.81 22.79
C LEU A 330 -14.67 8.88 23.82
N GLY A 331 -14.54 8.24 24.96
CA GLY A 331 -15.61 8.19 25.92
C GLY A 331 -16.66 9.20 25.55
N ASP A 332 -17.74 8.87 25.00
CA ASP A 332 -18.89 9.70 24.60
C ASP A 332 -18.62 10.97 23.72
N GLU A 333 -17.40 11.32 23.32
CA GLU A 333 -17.10 12.54 22.57
C GLU A 333 -16.69 12.24 21.10
N TYR A 334 -17.67 12.06 20.24
CA TYR A 334 -17.49 11.92 18.79
C TYR A 334 -17.16 13.27 18.09
N VAL A 335 -17.43 14.39 18.76
CA VAL A 335 -17.23 15.75 18.24
C VAL A 335 -15.95 16.34 18.80
N VAL A 336 -15.05 16.75 17.95
CA VAL A 336 -13.79 17.37 18.35
C VAL A 336 -14.03 18.82 18.76
N ASN A 337 -13.59 19.20 19.99
CA ASN A 337 -13.64 20.59 20.47
C ASN A 337 -15.05 21.23 20.34
N GLY A 338 -16.07 20.47 20.74
CA GLY A 338 -17.44 20.95 20.73
C GLY A 338 -17.80 21.83 21.92
N ASP A 339 -17.00 21.76 22.99
CA ASP A 339 -17.07 22.58 24.22
C ASP A 339 -16.28 23.90 24.15
N PHE A 340 -15.44 24.06 23.12
CA PHE A 340 -14.59 25.23 22.88
C PHE A 340 -13.74 25.72 24.09
N GLU A 341 -13.55 24.88 25.08
CA GLU A 341 -12.79 25.20 26.31
C GLU A 341 -11.33 25.60 26.02
N THR A 342 -10.79 25.15 24.89
CA THR A 342 -9.46 25.52 24.41
C THR A 342 -9.39 26.90 23.78
N ASN A 343 -10.51 27.58 23.55
CA ASN A 343 -10.62 28.84 22.80
C ASN A 343 -9.98 28.75 21.39
N THR A 344 -10.12 27.60 20.72
CA THR A 344 -9.69 27.39 19.33
C THR A 344 -10.88 26.91 18.49
N THR A 345 -10.77 27.05 17.17
CA THR A 345 -11.78 26.55 16.22
C THR A 345 -11.42 25.18 15.64
N SER A 346 -10.47 24.47 16.28
CA SER A 346 -10.00 23.17 15.83
C SER A 346 -11.15 22.19 15.59
N GLY A 347 -11.11 21.46 14.48
CA GLY A 347 -12.17 20.52 14.07
C GLY A 347 -13.34 21.16 13.32
N TRP A 348 -13.52 22.50 13.38
CA TRP A 348 -14.65 23.18 12.75
C TRP A 348 -14.25 23.90 11.47
N ASN A 349 -15.04 23.71 10.42
CA ASN A 349 -14.82 24.23 9.09
C ASN A 349 -15.97 25.12 8.64
N THR A 350 -15.72 25.95 7.63
CA THR A 350 -16.74 26.82 7.03
C THR A 350 -16.77 26.68 5.52
N TYR A 351 -17.96 26.76 4.95
CA TYR A 351 -18.14 26.91 3.51
C TYR A 351 -18.81 28.25 3.21
N ASN A 352 -18.34 28.94 2.19
CA ASN A 352 -18.87 30.23 1.74
C ASN A 352 -19.02 30.22 0.22
N SER A 353 -20.22 30.57 -0.28
CA SER A 353 -20.50 30.73 -1.70
C SER A 353 -21.44 31.92 -1.93
N ASN A 354 -21.68 32.32 -3.17
CA ASN A 354 -22.59 33.38 -3.57
C ASN A 354 -22.47 34.68 -2.76
N GLY A 355 -21.25 35.08 -2.44
CA GLY A 355 -20.96 36.31 -1.69
C GLY A 355 -21.21 36.23 -0.19
N SER A 356 -21.42 35.03 0.36
CA SER A 356 -21.42 34.83 1.81
C SER A 356 -20.03 35.10 2.39
N ASN A 357 -19.97 35.47 3.65
CA ASN A 357 -18.72 35.82 4.33
C ASN A 357 -18.82 35.46 5.81
N LEU A 358 -18.94 34.16 6.07
CA LEU A 358 -18.93 33.59 7.40
C LEU A 358 -17.51 33.54 7.93
N LYS A 359 -17.30 33.92 9.19
CA LYS A 359 -16.06 33.77 9.94
C LYS A 359 -16.35 33.14 11.29
N ILE A 360 -15.47 32.29 11.74
CA ILE A 360 -15.51 31.67 13.07
C ILE A 360 -14.34 32.12 13.92
N ASN A 361 -14.60 32.23 15.21
CA ASN A 361 -13.58 32.51 16.24
C ASN A 361 -14.04 31.83 17.55
N ALA A 362 -13.12 31.32 18.32
CA ALA A 362 -13.46 30.79 19.64
C ALA A 362 -13.05 31.80 20.72
N VAL A 363 -14.00 32.27 21.48
CA VAL A 363 -13.82 33.34 22.49
C VAL A 363 -14.69 33.02 23.72
N ASN A 364 -14.11 33.16 24.89
CA ASN A 364 -14.80 32.89 26.16
C ASN A 364 -15.44 31.52 26.20
N GLN A 365 -14.72 30.51 25.68
CA GLN A 365 -15.16 29.12 25.67
C GLN A 365 -16.45 28.89 24.86
N GLN A 366 -16.69 29.68 23.83
CA GLN A 366 -17.80 29.52 22.88
C GLN A 366 -17.32 29.78 21.44
N LEU A 367 -17.92 29.11 20.47
CA LEU A 367 -17.72 29.41 19.06
C LEU A 367 -18.55 30.61 18.63
N GLU A 368 -17.90 31.69 18.31
CA GLU A 368 -18.50 32.91 17.74
C GLU A 368 -18.51 32.81 16.21
N VAL A 369 -19.70 32.84 15.61
CA VAL A 369 -19.93 32.78 14.16
C VAL A 369 -20.46 34.10 13.70
N THR A 370 -19.71 34.81 12.85
CA THR A 370 -20.05 36.16 12.39
C THR A 370 -20.27 36.20 10.88
N PHE A 371 -21.16 37.10 10.44
CA PHE A 371 -21.50 37.35 9.04
C PHE A 371 -21.26 38.79 8.68
N PRO A 372 -20.03 39.26 8.47
CA PRO A 372 -19.71 40.71 8.38
C PRO A 372 -20.49 41.47 7.32
N ASN A 373 -20.78 40.86 6.17
CA ASN A 373 -21.43 41.56 5.05
C ASN A 373 -22.65 40.82 4.51
N SER A 374 -22.61 39.48 4.42
CA SER A 374 -23.63 38.65 3.82
C SER A 374 -23.51 37.21 4.32
N ASN A 375 -24.63 36.50 4.38
CA ASN A 375 -24.69 35.06 4.58
C ASN A 375 -25.22 34.30 3.34
N GLY A 376 -25.08 34.89 2.13
CA GLY A 376 -25.45 34.26 0.86
C GLY A 376 -26.85 34.59 0.36
N SER A 377 -27.36 33.78 -0.56
CA SER A 377 -28.70 33.90 -1.18
C SER A 377 -29.56 32.65 -0.98
N ASN A 378 -28.95 31.52 -0.71
CA ASN A 378 -29.60 30.24 -0.43
C ASN A 378 -29.13 29.75 0.95
N TYR A 379 -29.91 28.90 1.60
CA TYR A 379 -29.60 28.42 2.97
C TYR A 379 -28.30 27.62 3.06
N TRP A 380 -27.86 26.95 1.98
CA TRP A 380 -26.61 26.24 1.88
C TRP A 380 -25.38 27.07 1.47
N ASP A 381 -25.55 28.36 1.13
CA ASP A 381 -24.43 29.20 0.69
C ASP A 381 -23.42 29.51 1.79
N CYS A 382 -23.82 29.28 3.02
CA CYS A 382 -23.06 29.61 4.22
C CYS A 382 -23.19 28.50 5.25
N GLN A 383 -22.12 27.74 5.46
CA GLN A 383 -22.15 26.55 6.31
C GLN A 383 -21.07 26.58 7.39
N LEU A 384 -21.42 26.08 8.58
CA LEU A 384 -20.53 25.68 9.64
C LEU A 384 -20.63 24.16 9.77
N PHE A 385 -19.50 23.42 9.77
CA PHE A 385 -19.57 21.99 9.83
C PHE A 385 -18.32 21.35 10.48
N GLN A 386 -18.54 20.14 11.01
CA GLN A 386 -17.48 19.19 11.33
C GLN A 386 -17.82 17.88 10.66
N GLY A 387 -16.93 17.41 9.76
CA GLY A 387 -17.04 16.13 9.09
C GLY A 387 -16.09 15.10 9.68
N ASP A 388 -16.06 13.96 9.02
CA ASP A 388 -15.16 12.85 9.38
C ASP A 388 -15.40 12.28 10.80
N ILE A 389 -16.65 12.37 11.26
CA ILE A 389 -17.12 11.78 12.51
C ILE A 389 -17.47 10.32 12.25
N LEU A 390 -16.63 9.41 12.73
CA LEU A 390 -16.80 7.97 12.53
C LEU A 390 -17.78 7.43 13.57
N LEU A 391 -18.93 6.95 13.12
CA LEU A 391 -20.00 6.42 13.97
C LEU A 391 -20.27 4.95 13.64
N ASP A 392 -20.14 4.11 14.65
CA ASP A 392 -20.53 2.69 14.57
C ASP A 392 -22.04 2.55 14.47
N ASN A 393 -22.50 1.32 14.28
CA ASN A 393 -23.92 0.99 14.42
C ASN A 393 -24.45 1.41 15.79
N GLY A 394 -25.54 2.16 15.83
CA GLY A 394 -26.08 2.65 17.11
C GLY A 394 -27.12 3.76 16.97
N ILE A 395 -27.80 4.05 18.09
CA ILE A 395 -28.64 5.22 18.26
C ILE A 395 -27.81 6.31 18.92
N TYR A 396 -27.80 7.47 18.33
CA TYR A 396 -26.99 8.63 18.75
C TYR A 396 -27.87 9.81 19.08
N ARG A 397 -27.38 10.67 19.98
CA ARG A 397 -27.98 11.97 20.29
C ARG A 397 -26.95 13.05 19.94
N LEU A 398 -27.32 13.95 19.03
CA LEU A 398 -26.66 15.24 18.86
C LEU A 398 -27.28 16.25 19.82
N SER A 399 -26.46 16.91 20.62
CA SER A 399 -26.84 18.03 21.46
C SER A 399 -25.93 19.23 21.20
N TYR A 400 -26.47 20.43 21.35
CA TYR A 400 -25.70 21.68 21.28
C TYR A 400 -26.45 22.83 21.94
N ASP A 401 -25.68 23.81 22.42
CA ASP A 401 -26.19 25.08 22.89
C ASP A 401 -26.05 26.14 21.79
N LEU A 402 -27.12 26.90 21.57
CA LEU A 402 -27.15 27.99 20.56
C LEU A 402 -27.86 29.21 21.09
N LYS A 403 -27.30 30.42 20.81
CA LYS A 403 -27.95 31.72 20.92
C LYS A 403 -27.49 32.64 19.79
N GLY A 404 -28.28 33.68 19.51
CA GLY A 404 -27.89 34.68 18.53
C GLY A 404 -27.89 36.10 19.12
N SER A 405 -27.24 37.05 18.43
CA SER A 405 -27.39 38.48 18.72
C SER A 405 -28.81 38.99 18.51
N LYS A 406 -29.60 38.28 17.69
CA LYS A 406 -31.06 38.41 17.54
C LYS A 406 -31.72 37.01 17.49
N ALA A 407 -33.01 36.93 17.67
CA ALA A 407 -33.75 35.70 17.40
C ALA A 407 -33.81 35.43 15.87
N GLY A 408 -33.82 34.15 15.48
CA GLY A 408 -33.90 33.75 14.08
C GLY A 408 -34.05 32.23 13.92
N THR A 409 -33.92 31.74 12.69
CA THR A 409 -34.03 30.33 12.34
C THR A 409 -32.81 29.92 11.48
N ILE A 410 -32.28 28.73 11.71
CA ILE A 410 -31.24 28.09 10.89
C ILE A 410 -31.69 26.68 10.49
N TYR A 411 -30.97 26.05 9.55
CA TYR A 411 -31.12 24.62 9.29
C TYR A 411 -29.87 23.87 9.82
N PHE A 412 -30.09 22.61 10.20
CA PHE A 412 -29.02 21.69 10.41
C PHE A 412 -29.39 20.28 9.92
N ASP A 413 -28.42 19.45 9.68
CA ASP A 413 -28.56 18.04 9.39
C ASP A 413 -27.34 17.26 9.88
N VAL A 414 -27.44 15.93 9.87
CA VAL A 414 -26.29 15.02 9.98
C VAL A 414 -26.29 14.18 8.71
N GLU A 415 -25.24 14.28 7.92
CA GLU A 415 -25.12 13.67 6.61
C GLU A 415 -23.84 12.85 6.49
N ASP A 416 -23.71 12.08 5.41
CA ASP A 416 -22.43 11.42 5.08
C ASP A 416 -21.40 12.46 4.60
N THR A 417 -20.17 12.37 5.06
CA THR A 417 -19.11 13.34 4.69
C THR A 417 -18.78 13.32 3.19
N GLY A 418 -18.90 12.15 2.54
CA GLY A 418 -18.62 11.97 1.11
C GLY A 418 -19.83 12.11 0.20
N ASP A 419 -21.05 11.97 0.75
CA ASP A 419 -22.31 12.03 0.01
C ASP A 419 -23.38 12.85 0.73
N TYR A 420 -23.52 14.11 0.35
CA TYR A 420 -24.52 15.03 0.92
C TYR A 420 -25.97 14.58 0.72
N ALA A 421 -26.25 13.65 -0.20
CA ALA A 421 -27.60 13.13 -0.41
C ALA A 421 -28.00 12.10 0.67
N THR A 422 -27.03 11.44 1.27
CA THR A 422 -27.24 10.50 2.38
C THR A 422 -27.35 11.24 3.70
N LYS A 423 -28.55 11.26 4.29
CA LYS A 423 -28.84 11.94 5.57
C LYS A 423 -29.07 10.92 6.68
N TYR A 424 -28.26 10.96 7.73
CA TYR A 424 -28.49 10.20 8.98
C TYR A 424 -29.51 10.90 9.88
N TYR A 425 -29.53 12.24 9.86
CA TYR A 425 -30.62 13.05 10.40
C TYR A 425 -31.08 14.04 9.33
N PRO A 426 -32.38 14.11 9.04
CA PRO A 426 -32.92 14.94 7.95
C PRO A 426 -32.69 16.41 8.25
N GLU A 427 -32.58 17.19 7.18
CA GLU A 427 -32.50 18.65 7.26
C GLU A 427 -33.69 19.22 8.04
N THR A 428 -33.38 19.92 9.13
CA THR A 428 -34.35 20.35 10.12
C THR A 428 -34.17 21.83 10.47
N MET A 429 -35.27 22.57 10.53
CA MET A 429 -35.28 23.95 11.01
C MET A 429 -35.16 24.02 12.52
N VAL A 430 -34.35 24.99 13.01
CA VAL A 430 -34.17 25.28 14.42
C VAL A 430 -34.31 26.79 14.66
N ASP A 431 -35.29 27.14 15.47
CA ASP A 431 -35.48 28.52 15.95
C ASP A 431 -34.56 28.77 17.13
N PHE A 432 -33.83 29.87 17.12
CA PHE A 432 -32.98 30.31 18.22
C PHE A 432 -33.35 31.72 18.73
N THR A 433 -32.94 31.99 19.97
CA THR A 433 -33.21 33.26 20.64
C THR A 433 -31.92 33.99 21.05
N LYS A 434 -32.08 35.12 21.76
CA LYS A 434 -30.94 35.82 22.38
C LYS A 434 -30.42 35.10 23.65
N ASP A 435 -31.27 34.28 24.23
CA ASP A 435 -30.89 33.47 25.40
C ASP A 435 -30.42 32.09 24.91
N VAL A 436 -29.42 31.53 25.62
CA VAL A 436 -28.92 30.18 25.33
C VAL A 436 -30.02 29.15 25.44
N GLN A 437 -30.14 28.34 24.41
CA GLN A 437 -31.06 27.20 24.37
C GLN A 437 -30.26 25.93 24.02
N THR A 438 -30.57 24.85 24.71
CA THR A 438 -29.99 23.50 24.40
C THR A 438 -30.94 22.73 23.50
N TYR A 439 -30.42 22.21 22.42
CA TYR A 439 -31.13 21.38 21.43
C TYR A 439 -30.65 19.94 21.52
N ASN A 440 -31.57 18.99 21.29
CA ASN A 440 -31.30 17.56 21.31
C ASN A 440 -32.03 16.87 20.16
N PHE A 441 -31.30 16.04 19.41
CA PHE A 441 -31.81 15.32 18.26
C PHE A 441 -31.29 13.89 18.26
N GLU A 442 -32.15 12.91 18.08
CA GLU A 442 -31.76 11.49 18.07
C GLU A 442 -31.79 10.97 16.65
N PHE A 443 -30.76 10.22 16.26
CA PHE A 443 -30.65 9.58 14.96
C PHE A 443 -29.99 8.21 15.07
N GLU A 444 -30.21 7.38 14.04
CA GLU A 444 -29.70 6.02 14.02
C GLU A 444 -28.66 5.87 12.90
N ILE A 445 -27.54 5.25 13.22
CA ILE A 445 -26.55 4.78 12.27
C ILE A 445 -26.74 3.28 12.12
N ASN A 446 -27.04 2.84 10.91
CA ASN A 446 -27.13 1.44 10.54
C ASN A 446 -25.88 1.06 9.73
N ALA A 447 -24.98 0.30 10.34
CA ALA A 447 -23.89 -0.36 9.65
C ALA A 447 -24.35 -1.77 9.28
N ASP A 448 -24.38 -2.07 7.99
CA ASP A 448 -25.02 -3.29 7.47
C ASP A 448 -24.11 -4.53 7.52
N ASN A 449 -22.84 -4.42 7.92
CA ASN A 449 -21.89 -5.53 7.90
C ASN A 449 -20.97 -5.60 9.14
N LEU A 450 -20.30 -6.76 9.30
CA LEU A 450 -19.45 -7.09 10.45
C LEU A 450 -18.13 -6.32 10.53
N LEU A 451 -17.57 -5.91 9.43
CA LEU A 451 -16.35 -5.11 9.43
C LEU A 451 -16.62 -3.66 9.83
N GLY A 452 -17.80 -3.44 10.46
CA GLY A 452 -18.16 -2.19 11.08
C GLY A 452 -17.67 -1.03 10.21
N THR A 453 -18.20 -0.90 9.00
CA THR A 453 -17.94 0.32 8.24
C THR A 453 -18.58 1.43 9.02
N GLN A 454 -17.78 2.02 9.91
CA GLN A 454 -18.15 3.24 10.58
C GLN A 454 -18.66 4.18 9.49
N LYS A 455 -19.87 4.68 9.67
CA LYS A 455 -20.36 5.70 8.74
C LYS A 455 -19.61 6.99 9.03
N ASN A 456 -19.14 7.61 7.98
CA ASN A 456 -18.38 8.86 8.08
C ASN A 456 -19.35 10.04 8.10
N ALA A 457 -19.82 10.43 9.27
CA ALA A 457 -20.81 11.46 9.45
C ALA A 457 -20.23 12.87 9.45
N LYS A 458 -21.05 13.83 9.04
CA LYS A 458 -20.80 15.27 9.10
C LYS A 458 -21.97 15.97 9.79
N ILE A 459 -21.70 16.70 10.85
CA ILE A 459 -22.66 17.68 11.42
C ILE A 459 -22.58 18.94 10.56
N GLN A 460 -23.69 19.41 10.05
CA GLN A 460 -23.75 20.59 9.21
C GLN A 460 -24.82 21.58 9.68
N PHE A 461 -24.43 22.82 9.92
CA PHE A 461 -25.32 23.93 10.16
C PHE A 461 -25.38 24.80 8.90
N ASN A 462 -26.53 24.89 8.27
CA ASN A 462 -26.79 25.70 7.10
C ASN A 462 -27.31 27.07 7.56
N LEU A 463 -26.53 28.11 7.36
CA LEU A 463 -26.67 29.44 7.97
C LEU A 463 -27.02 30.52 6.95
N GLY A 464 -27.33 30.14 5.70
CA GLY A 464 -27.77 31.09 4.67
C GLY A 464 -29.26 31.40 4.76
N PRO A 465 -29.76 32.44 4.05
CA PRO A 465 -31.15 32.85 4.04
C PRO A 465 -31.97 32.03 3.06
N ASN A 466 -33.29 31.90 3.34
CA ASN A 466 -34.30 31.42 2.41
C ASN A 466 -35.69 31.98 2.82
N GLU A 467 -36.78 31.41 2.29
CA GLU A 467 -38.14 31.82 2.63
C GLU A 467 -38.53 31.61 4.10
N HIS A 468 -37.77 30.79 4.85
CA HIS A 468 -38.02 30.47 6.25
C HIS A 468 -36.92 31.00 7.20
N CYS A 469 -35.75 31.34 6.67
CA CYS A 469 -34.63 31.85 7.41
C CYS A 469 -34.26 33.26 7.00
N ASP A 470 -34.30 34.17 7.94
CA ASP A 470 -33.90 35.56 7.70
C ASP A 470 -32.38 35.71 7.47
N SER A 471 -31.98 36.76 6.80
CA SER A 471 -30.57 37.08 6.67
C SER A 471 -29.92 37.34 8.04
N LEU A 472 -28.75 36.73 8.24
CA LEU A 472 -27.90 36.92 9.41
C LEU A 472 -26.77 37.95 9.17
N ALA A 473 -26.80 38.67 8.06
CA ALA A 473 -25.79 39.68 7.76
C ALA A 473 -25.68 40.74 8.87
N GLY A 474 -24.45 40.92 9.40
CA GLY A 474 -24.19 41.79 10.52
C GLY A 474 -24.56 41.23 11.90
N GLU A 475 -25.01 40.00 11.99
CA GLU A 475 -25.38 39.35 13.23
C GLU A 475 -24.28 38.34 13.66
N THR A 476 -24.39 37.85 14.89
CA THR A 476 -23.49 36.87 15.47
C THR A 476 -24.29 35.70 16.06
N LEU A 477 -23.89 34.48 15.80
CA LEU A 477 -24.34 33.27 16.48
C LEU A 477 -23.24 32.78 17.43
N TYR A 478 -23.66 32.15 18.52
CA TYR A 478 -22.76 31.51 19.48
C TYR A 478 -23.20 30.08 19.69
N PHE A 479 -22.30 29.16 19.37
CA PHE A 479 -22.43 27.74 19.58
C PHE A 479 -21.55 27.29 20.75
N ASP A 480 -22.02 26.29 21.49
CA ASP A 480 -21.30 25.69 22.61
C ASP A 480 -21.80 24.28 22.87
N ASN A 481 -21.03 23.45 23.59
CA ASN A 481 -21.43 22.13 24.03
C ASN A 481 -21.99 21.23 22.90
N ILE A 482 -21.41 21.33 21.70
CA ILE A 482 -21.80 20.49 20.55
C ILE A 482 -21.26 19.07 20.78
N LYS A 483 -22.15 18.10 20.93
CA LYS A 483 -21.81 16.76 21.36
C LYS A 483 -22.66 15.72 20.64
N ILE A 484 -22.04 14.60 20.25
CA ILE A 484 -22.73 13.37 19.86
C ILE A 484 -22.48 12.34 20.94
N GLU A 485 -23.51 11.70 21.43
CA GLU A 485 -23.47 10.61 22.40
C GLU A 485 -24.13 9.37 21.83
N LYS A 486 -23.50 8.20 21.97
CA LYS A 486 -24.17 6.92 21.69
C LYS A 486 -25.11 6.58 22.86
N ILE A 487 -26.40 6.53 22.59
CA ILE A 487 -27.45 6.30 23.60
C ILE A 487 -28.13 4.94 23.48
N GLY A 488 -27.79 4.17 22.45
CA GLY A 488 -28.35 2.84 22.22
C GLY A 488 -27.60 2.06 21.14
N SER A 489 -27.92 0.80 21.02
CA SER A 489 -27.22 -0.15 20.14
C SER A 489 -27.67 -0.12 18.67
N GLY A 490 -28.69 0.62 18.29
CA GLY A 490 -29.25 0.65 16.94
C GLY A 490 -30.05 -0.60 16.54
N ALA A 491 -30.82 -0.50 15.48
CA ALA A 491 -31.48 -1.62 14.85
C ALA A 491 -30.43 -2.49 14.12
N GLY A 492 -30.34 -3.76 14.44
CA GLY A 492 -29.34 -4.69 13.87
C GLY A 492 -28.43 -5.34 14.89
N THR A 493 -28.33 -4.85 16.11
CA THR A 493 -27.62 -5.47 17.22
C THR A 493 -28.55 -6.24 18.12
N GLY A 494 -29.26 -7.25 17.67
CA GLY A 494 -29.72 -8.02 18.74
C GLY A 494 -31.03 -8.75 18.75
N GLU A 495 -31.89 -8.67 17.79
CA GLU A 495 -32.98 -9.63 17.77
C GLU A 495 -32.46 -10.97 17.19
N LEU A 496 -32.59 -12.01 17.99
CA LEU A 496 -32.32 -13.38 17.58
C LEU A 496 -33.16 -13.73 16.36
N GLN A 497 -32.50 -14.04 15.24
CA GLN A 497 -33.18 -14.46 14.02
C GLN A 497 -33.18 -15.99 13.93
N THR A 498 -34.29 -16.57 13.51
CA THR A 498 -34.43 -18.04 13.45
C THR A 498 -34.85 -18.50 12.06
N THR A 499 -34.29 -19.64 11.61
CA THR A 499 -34.66 -20.29 10.35
C THR A 499 -34.36 -21.78 10.38
N ASN A 500 -34.98 -22.55 9.49
CA ASN A 500 -34.65 -23.95 9.25
C ASN A 500 -33.95 -24.09 7.90
N VAL A 501 -32.83 -24.79 7.87
CA VAL A 501 -32.04 -25.05 6.67
C VAL A 501 -32.00 -26.55 6.39
N THR A 502 -32.41 -26.94 5.19
CA THR A 502 -32.38 -28.34 4.74
C THR A 502 -31.19 -28.53 3.78
N PHE A 503 -30.28 -29.43 4.11
CA PHE A 503 -29.26 -29.95 3.18
C PHE A 503 -29.82 -31.17 2.45
N ASP A 504 -29.69 -31.23 1.12
CA ASP A 504 -30.20 -32.30 0.32
C ASP A 504 -29.06 -33.02 -0.41
N GLY A 505 -28.80 -34.28 -0.05
CA GLY A 505 -27.79 -35.12 -0.72
C GLY A 505 -28.02 -35.36 -2.21
N ASN A 506 -29.20 -35.07 -2.74
CA ASN A 506 -29.48 -35.10 -4.19
C ASN A 506 -29.19 -33.76 -4.89
N ASP A 507 -29.06 -32.68 -4.15
CA ASP A 507 -28.70 -31.37 -4.66
C ASP A 507 -27.16 -31.22 -4.69
N VAL A 508 -26.55 -31.86 -5.68
CA VAL A 508 -25.07 -31.87 -5.83
C VAL A 508 -24.65 -30.71 -6.72
N LEU A 509 -24.04 -29.68 -6.12
CA LEU A 509 -23.54 -28.48 -6.78
C LEU A 509 -22.19 -28.76 -7.49
N VAL A 510 -21.29 -29.47 -6.81
CA VAL A 510 -20.02 -29.93 -7.38
C VAL A 510 -19.85 -31.42 -7.09
N ASN A 511 -19.67 -32.22 -8.11
CA ASN A 511 -19.60 -33.68 -7.95
C ASN A 511 -18.20 -34.20 -7.57
N ASN A 512 -17.17 -33.42 -7.89
CA ASN A 512 -15.77 -33.77 -7.65
C ASN A 512 -14.97 -32.51 -7.23
N PHE A 513 -15.21 -32.09 -6.01
CA PHE A 513 -14.52 -30.93 -5.46
C PHE A 513 -13.04 -31.22 -5.26
N LYS A 514 -12.18 -30.34 -5.69
CA LYS A 514 -10.72 -30.50 -5.65
C LYS A 514 -10.09 -29.96 -4.36
N GLY A 515 -10.89 -29.33 -3.49
CA GLY A 515 -10.46 -28.79 -2.20
C GLY A 515 -10.08 -27.32 -2.24
N LEU A 516 -9.58 -26.84 -1.10
CA LEU A 516 -9.08 -25.48 -0.94
C LEU A 516 -7.56 -25.48 -1.09
N GLY A 517 -7.06 -24.47 -1.79
CA GLY A 517 -5.66 -24.19 -2.02
C GLY A 517 -5.22 -22.85 -1.41
N VAL A 518 -3.99 -22.49 -1.71
CA VAL A 518 -3.38 -21.23 -1.30
C VAL A 518 -2.34 -20.81 -2.34
N GLN A 519 -2.19 -19.49 -2.55
CA GLN A 519 -1.02 -18.96 -3.24
C GLN A 519 0.21 -19.13 -2.35
N TRP A 520 1.25 -19.74 -2.87
CA TRP A 520 2.54 -19.88 -2.19
C TRP A 520 3.65 -19.81 -3.22
N ASP A 521 4.45 -18.76 -3.18
CA ASP A 521 5.53 -18.51 -4.12
C ASP A 521 6.90 -18.69 -3.46
N PRO A 522 7.94 -18.95 -4.25
CA PRO A 522 9.30 -19.07 -3.73
C PRO A 522 9.76 -17.79 -3.02
N TYR A 523 10.37 -17.94 -1.84
CA TYR A 523 10.87 -16.81 -1.05
C TYR A 523 12.15 -16.20 -1.64
N VAL A 524 12.00 -15.42 -2.70
CA VAL A 524 13.11 -14.77 -3.42
C VAL A 524 13.45 -13.42 -2.79
N VAL A 525 12.43 -12.65 -2.37
CA VAL A 525 12.60 -11.32 -1.75
C VAL A 525 13.32 -11.43 -0.41
N HIS A 526 12.83 -12.33 0.45
CA HIS A 526 13.42 -12.62 1.75
C HIS A 526 13.61 -14.14 1.94
N PRO A 527 14.73 -14.72 1.49
CA PRO A 527 14.98 -16.15 1.68
C PRO A 527 14.87 -16.56 3.16
N LEU A 528 14.13 -17.63 3.42
CA LEU A 528 13.89 -18.15 4.76
C LEU A 528 15.10 -18.89 5.30
N THR A 529 15.40 -18.72 6.59
CA THR A 529 16.27 -19.60 7.35
C THR A 529 15.64 -21.00 7.47
N ASP A 530 16.41 -21.98 7.94
CA ASP A 530 15.88 -23.34 8.15
C ASP A 530 14.84 -23.37 9.29
N GLU A 531 14.97 -22.54 10.30
CA GLU A 531 14.02 -22.41 11.39
C GLU A 531 12.70 -21.76 10.94
N GLU A 532 12.78 -20.69 10.14
CA GLU A 532 11.61 -20.05 9.55
C GLU A 532 10.89 -21.02 8.60
N TRP A 533 11.63 -21.73 7.75
CA TRP A 533 11.07 -22.76 6.86
C TRP A 533 10.36 -23.88 7.62
N GLN A 534 10.95 -24.38 8.71
CA GLN A 534 10.30 -25.39 9.55
C GLN A 534 9.01 -24.86 10.19
N THR A 535 8.96 -23.60 10.56
CA THR A 535 7.77 -22.97 11.11
C THR A 535 6.68 -22.86 10.05
N VAL A 536 7.03 -22.40 8.85
CA VAL A 536 6.08 -22.29 7.71
C VAL A 536 5.55 -23.67 7.33
N THR A 537 6.43 -24.65 7.11
CA THR A 537 6.01 -26.00 6.70
C THR A 537 5.15 -26.69 7.75
N LYS A 538 5.41 -26.48 9.05
CA LYS A 538 4.54 -27.00 10.12
C LYS A 538 3.13 -26.38 10.07
N ARG A 539 3.02 -25.10 9.70
CA ARG A 539 1.73 -24.42 9.53
C ARG A 539 1.01 -24.92 8.28
N VAL A 540 1.75 -25.13 7.18
CA VAL A 540 1.21 -25.72 5.94
C VAL A 540 0.79 -27.18 6.14
N ASP A 541 1.54 -27.98 6.92
CA ASP A 541 1.12 -29.33 7.33
C ASP A 541 -0.22 -29.32 8.10
N PHE A 542 -0.49 -28.26 8.89
CA PHE A 542 -1.80 -28.09 9.54
C PHE A 542 -2.85 -27.58 8.58
N LEU A 543 -2.53 -26.59 7.76
CA LEU A 543 -3.44 -26.05 6.73
C LEU A 543 -3.93 -27.18 5.80
N ASN A 544 -3.06 -28.08 5.42
CA ASN A 544 -3.34 -29.21 4.54
C ASN A 544 -4.01 -28.80 3.22
N PRO A 545 -3.42 -27.85 2.47
CA PRO A 545 -4.02 -27.36 1.24
C PRO A 545 -4.11 -28.50 0.22
N ALA A 546 -5.21 -28.54 -0.53
CA ALA A 546 -5.40 -29.54 -1.59
C ALA A 546 -4.47 -29.28 -2.77
N PHE A 547 -4.17 -28.04 -3.04
CA PHE A 547 -3.24 -27.59 -4.07
C PHE A 547 -2.58 -26.27 -3.67
N VAL A 548 -1.45 -25.97 -4.29
CA VAL A 548 -0.73 -24.71 -4.21
C VAL A 548 -0.66 -24.09 -5.60
N ARG A 549 -0.99 -22.80 -5.70
CA ARG A 549 -0.64 -22.02 -6.87
C ARG A 549 0.71 -21.36 -6.61
N CYS A 550 1.67 -21.58 -7.51
CA CYS A 550 3.05 -21.13 -7.37
C CYS A 550 3.46 -20.40 -8.65
N MET A 551 3.86 -19.14 -8.52
CA MET A 551 4.17 -18.30 -9.67
C MET A 551 5.64 -17.90 -9.68
N ILE A 552 6.23 -17.87 -10.86
CA ILE A 552 7.65 -17.59 -11.08
C ILE A 552 7.84 -16.54 -12.19
N TYR A 553 9.07 -16.20 -12.45
CA TYR A 553 9.47 -15.28 -13.54
C TYR A 553 10.52 -15.94 -14.43
N ALA A 554 10.36 -15.87 -15.75
CA ALA A 554 11.27 -16.47 -16.73
C ALA A 554 12.74 -16.07 -16.55
N ASN A 555 13.02 -14.82 -16.18
CA ASN A 555 14.37 -14.31 -15.92
C ASN A 555 15.03 -14.87 -14.65
N THR A 556 14.32 -15.62 -13.83
CA THR A 556 14.86 -16.26 -12.62
C THR A 556 15.53 -17.59 -12.89
N TYR A 557 15.24 -18.22 -14.02
CA TYR A 557 15.77 -19.52 -14.43
C TYR A 557 16.34 -19.57 -15.87
N CYS A 558 16.20 -18.48 -16.65
CA CYS A 558 16.73 -18.35 -17.99
C CYS A 558 17.55 -17.06 -18.10
N GLU A 559 18.74 -17.12 -18.72
CA GLU A 559 19.66 -15.99 -18.89
C GLU A 559 19.55 -15.36 -20.30
N GLY A 560 18.83 -15.97 -21.23
CA GLY A 560 18.70 -15.55 -22.63
C GLY A 560 18.87 -16.70 -23.60
N PHE A 561 19.50 -16.45 -24.76
CA PHE A 561 19.61 -17.41 -25.85
C PHE A 561 21.06 -17.54 -26.36
N ASP A 562 21.41 -18.73 -26.83
CA ASP A 562 22.67 -18.98 -27.52
C ASP A 562 22.62 -18.48 -29.00
N ASP A 563 23.76 -18.58 -29.71
CA ASP A 563 23.86 -18.16 -31.11
C ASP A 563 22.91 -18.95 -32.05
N GLU A 564 22.45 -20.14 -31.65
CA GLU A 564 21.52 -20.98 -32.37
C GLU A 564 20.04 -20.69 -32.00
N GLY A 565 19.80 -19.83 -30.99
CA GLY A 565 18.49 -19.41 -30.53
C GLY A 565 17.84 -20.36 -29.50
N ASN A 566 18.62 -21.22 -28.84
CA ASN A 566 18.14 -22.05 -27.75
C ASN A 566 18.23 -21.31 -26.41
N PRO A 567 17.27 -21.48 -25.49
CA PRO A 567 17.34 -20.89 -24.17
C PRO A 567 18.58 -21.34 -23.37
N ILE A 568 19.23 -20.42 -22.69
CA ILE A 568 20.33 -20.68 -21.73
C ILE A 568 19.72 -20.64 -20.33
N TYR A 569 19.79 -21.78 -19.62
CA TYR A 569 19.19 -21.90 -18.30
C TYR A 569 20.22 -21.77 -17.17
N ASP A 570 19.85 -21.04 -16.10
CA ASP A 570 20.51 -21.06 -14.80
C ASP A 570 19.65 -21.83 -13.79
N PHE A 571 19.81 -23.15 -13.78
CA PHE A 571 19.12 -24.01 -12.82
C PHE A 571 19.66 -23.90 -11.39
N ASP A 572 20.79 -23.25 -11.17
CA ASP A 572 21.43 -23.05 -9.89
C ASP A 572 21.17 -21.64 -9.31
N SER A 573 20.35 -20.82 -9.96
CA SER A 573 19.94 -19.50 -9.44
C SER A 573 19.31 -19.61 -8.06
N LEU A 574 19.44 -18.55 -7.24
CA LEU A 574 18.82 -18.54 -5.90
C LEU A 574 17.31 -18.70 -5.94
N ALA A 575 16.67 -18.10 -6.96
CA ALA A 575 15.21 -18.22 -7.16
C ALA A 575 14.82 -19.66 -7.48
N ASN A 576 15.57 -20.33 -8.38
CA ASN A 576 15.29 -21.73 -8.70
C ASN A 576 15.59 -22.67 -7.51
N GLN A 577 16.62 -22.39 -6.71
CA GLN A 577 16.86 -23.14 -5.46
C GLN A 577 15.69 -22.99 -4.47
N ALA A 578 15.10 -21.78 -4.34
CA ALA A 578 13.92 -21.56 -3.52
C ALA A 578 12.70 -22.35 -4.04
N LEU A 579 12.46 -22.33 -5.35
CA LEU A 579 11.41 -23.13 -5.99
C LEU A 579 11.61 -24.62 -5.77
N ILE A 580 12.82 -25.13 -5.96
CA ILE A 580 13.14 -26.56 -5.75
C ILE A 580 12.88 -26.96 -4.30
N ARG A 581 13.26 -26.13 -3.32
CA ARG A 581 12.99 -26.37 -1.89
C ARG A 581 11.50 -26.52 -1.61
N GLU A 582 10.70 -25.68 -2.25
CA GLU A 582 9.24 -25.72 -2.13
C GLU A 582 8.64 -26.94 -2.83
N LEU A 583 9.04 -27.22 -4.08
CA LEU A 583 8.58 -28.40 -4.82
C LEU A 583 8.97 -29.72 -4.13
N ASP A 584 10.16 -29.83 -3.55
CA ASP A 584 10.58 -31.01 -2.77
C ASP A 584 9.63 -31.24 -1.57
N TYR A 585 9.22 -30.16 -0.89
CA TYR A 585 8.28 -30.25 0.21
C TYR A 585 6.88 -30.66 -0.30
N LEU A 586 6.35 -29.99 -1.33
CA LEU A 586 5.02 -30.26 -1.89
C LEU A 586 4.90 -31.67 -2.46
N GLU A 587 5.92 -32.16 -3.19
CA GLU A 587 6.02 -33.54 -3.67
C GLU A 587 5.96 -34.53 -2.50
N SER A 588 6.70 -34.25 -1.40
CA SER A 588 6.73 -35.15 -0.23
C SER A 588 5.38 -35.23 0.50
N ARG A 589 4.47 -34.27 0.27
CA ARG A 589 3.14 -34.17 0.90
C ARG A 589 1.98 -34.53 -0.03
N ASP A 590 2.25 -34.89 -1.29
CA ASP A 590 1.24 -35.16 -2.33
C ASP A 590 0.28 -33.95 -2.52
N ILE A 591 0.82 -32.72 -2.40
CA ILE A 591 0.09 -31.48 -2.64
C ILE A 591 0.23 -31.13 -4.12
N GLU A 592 -0.88 -30.92 -4.81
CA GLU A 592 -0.88 -30.58 -6.23
C GLU A 592 -0.38 -29.14 -6.45
N VAL A 593 0.33 -28.90 -7.57
CA VAL A 593 0.87 -27.58 -7.91
C VAL A 593 0.27 -27.11 -9.23
N VAL A 594 -0.26 -25.89 -9.22
CA VAL A 594 -0.51 -25.04 -10.39
C VAL A 594 0.69 -24.11 -10.49
N LEU A 595 1.68 -24.45 -11.32
CA LEU A 595 2.86 -23.63 -11.56
C LEU A 595 2.56 -22.64 -12.69
N GLY A 596 3.08 -21.42 -12.63
CA GLY A 596 2.82 -20.41 -13.67
C GLY A 596 3.82 -19.27 -13.72
N GLU A 597 3.65 -18.44 -14.74
CA GLU A 597 4.46 -17.23 -14.96
C GLU A 597 3.68 -15.97 -14.57
N TRP A 598 4.35 -15.07 -13.82
CA TRP A 598 3.76 -13.80 -13.44
C TRP A 598 3.51 -12.87 -14.64
N GLU A 599 4.49 -12.76 -15.54
CA GLU A 599 4.48 -11.77 -16.61
C GLU A 599 5.27 -12.27 -17.82
N THR A 600 5.02 -11.66 -18.99
CA THR A 600 5.80 -11.98 -20.19
C THR A 600 7.27 -11.55 -20.05
N PRO A 601 8.22 -12.27 -20.67
CA PRO A 601 9.64 -11.93 -20.59
C PRO A 601 10.02 -10.53 -21.09
N ASP A 602 9.26 -9.96 -22.02
CA ASP A 602 9.49 -8.61 -22.58
C ASP A 602 9.63 -7.53 -21.51
N ARG A 603 8.95 -7.71 -20.36
CA ARG A 603 9.07 -6.81 -19.19
C ARG A 603 10.51 -6.60 -18.73
N PHE A 604 11.34 -7.62 -18.81
CA PHE A 604 12.71 -7.56 -18.26
C PHE A 604 13.69 -6.87 -19.20
N GLY A 605 13.32 -6.66 -20.47
CA GLY A 605 14.20 -6.04 -21.46
C GLY A 605 15.48 -6.84 -21.75
N GLY A 606 16.50 -6.22 -22.31
CA GLY A 606 17.79 -6.88 -22.57
C GLY A 606 17.67 -8.09 -23.50
N GLU A 607 18.10 -9.27 -23.03
CA GLU A 607 18.00 -10.53 -23.78
C GLU A 607 16.55 -11.00 -24.01
N PHE A 608 15.60 -10.44 -23.23
CA PHE A 608 14.18 -10.76 -23.31
C PHE A 608 13.35 -9.71 -24.06
N GLU A 609 13.99 -8.61 -24.54
CA GLU A 609 13.28 -7.54 -25.26
C GLU A 609 12.54 -8.09 -26.49
N GLY A 610 11.25 -7.79 -26.59
CA GLY A 610 10.38 -8.23 -27.69
C GLY A 610 9.90 -9.68 -27.57
N ILE A 611 10.12 -10.37 -26.44
CA ILE A 611 9.54 -11.71 -26.20
C ILE A 611 8.17 -11.52 -25.54
N THR A 612 7.19 -11.29 -26.38
CA THR A 612 5.78 -11.10 -26.00
C THR A 612 5.06 -12.43 -25.81
N VAL A 613 3.80 -12.39 -25.35
CA VAL A 613 2.97 -13.57 -25.10
C VAL A 613 2.81 -14.48 -26.33
N ASP A 614 2.84 -13.92 -27.53
CA ASP A 614 2.73 -14.61 -28.82
C ASP A 614 4.10 -14.92 -29.48
N ASP A 615 5.20 -14.82 -28.75
CA ASP A 615 6.52 -15.18 -29.26
C ASP A 615 6.86 -16.66 -28.95
N PRO A 616 7.19 -17.50 -29.95
CA PRO A 616 7.50 -18.90 -29.73
C PRO A 616 8.74 -19.13 -28.85
N ARG A 617 9.63 -18.16 -28.72
CA ARG A 617 10.78 -18.26 -27.82
C ARG A 617 10.37 -18.39 -26.37
N TRP A 618 9.28 -17.70 -25.95
CA TRP A 618 8.79 -17.86 -24.57
C TRP A 618 8.28 -19.27 -24.30
N ALA A 619 7.51 -19.85 -25.22
CA ALA A 619 7.10 -21.26 -25.10
C ALA A 619 8.32 -22.21 -25.03
N SER A 620 9.41 -21.89 -25.76
CA SER A 620 10.65 -22.68 -25.71
C SER A 620 11.35 -22.56 -24.35
N ILE A 621 11.41 -21.36 -23.74
CA ILE A 621 11.92 -21.15 -22.37
C ILE A 621 11.14 -22.02 -21.38
N ILE A 622 9.81 -21.93 -21.40
CA ILE A 622 8.93 -22.68 -20.49
C ILE A 622 9.05 -24.19 -20.71
N GLY A 623 9.00 -24.64 -21.95
CA GLY A 623 9.03 -26.09 -22.28
C GLY A 623 10.30 -26.78 -21.79
N GLY A 624 11.46 -26.17 -21.98
CA GLY A 624 12.73 -26.69 -21.48
C GLY A 624 12.85 -26.66 -19.96
N PHE A 625 12.30 -25.64 -19.32
CA PHE A 625 12.26 -25.57 -17.85
C PHE A 625 11.34 -26.64 -17.25
N LEU A 626 10.16 -26.85 -17.83
CA LEU A 626 9.24 -27.90 -17.41
C LEU A 626 9.80 -29.30 -17.71
N ASP A 627 10.58 -29.49 -18.81
CA ASP A 627 11.32 -30.71 -19.03
C ASP A 627 12.33 -30.99 -17.91
N TYR A 628 13.06 -29.93 -17.46
CA TYR A 628 13.96 -30.05 -16.32
C TYR A 628 13.24 -30.45 -15.03
N LEU A 629 12.16 -29.77 -14.67
CA LEU A 629 11.43 -30.05 -13.44
C LEU A 629 10.76 -31.43 -13.45
N ILE A 630 10.07 -31.79 -14.54
CA ILE A 630 9.18 -32.94 -14.59
C ILE A 630 9.89 -34.20 -15.09
N ASN A 631 10.72 -34.10 -16.14
CA ASN A 631 11.38 -35.28 -16.72
C ASN A 631 12.74 -35.56 -16.08
N GLN A 632 13.51 -34.51 -15.73
CA GLN A 632 14.87 -34.69 -15.22
C GLN A 632 14.89 -34.74 -13.68
N LYS A 633 14.16 -33.83 -12.97
CA LYS A 633 14.01 -33.85 -11.50
C LYS A 633 12.96 -34.87 -11.05
N GLY A 634 11.94 -35.13 -11.83
CA GLY A 634 10.93 -36.15 -11.55
C GLY A 634 9.73 -35.67 -10.73
N TYR A 635 9.49 -34.35 -10.63
CA TYR A 635 8.32 -33.84 -9.91
C TYR A 635 7.02 -34.30 -10.55
N THR A 636 6.18 -34.94 -9.74
CA THR A 636 4.84 -35.39 -10.12
C THR A 636 3.74 -34.53 -9.52
N CYS A 637 4.06 -33.66 -8.55
CA CYS A 637 3.12 -32.74 -7.92
C CYS A 637 2.66 -31.62 -8.88
N ILE A 638 3.48 -31.23 -9.86
CA ILE A 638 3.10 -30.22 -10.87
C ILE A 638 2.04 -30.84 -11.78
N LYS A 639 0.77 -30.41 -11.63
CA LYS A 639 -0.37 -30.93 -12.41
C LYS A 639 -0.80 -29.97 -13.51
N TYR A 640 -0.62 -28.70 -13.28
CA TYR A 640 -1.10 -27.64 -14.16
C TYR A 640 -0.01 -26.60 -14.37
N PHE A 641 -0.06 -25.97 -15.55
CA PHE A 641 0.80 -24.84 -15.85
C PHE A 641 -0.02 -23.66 -16.37
N ASN A 642 0.09 -22.52 -15.68
CA ASN A 642 -0.48 -21.25 -16.09
C ASN A 642 0.52 -20.50 -16.96
N TYR A 643 0.12 -20.12 -18.18
CA TYR A 643 1.00 -19.48 -19.14
C TYR A 643 1.38 -18.05 -18.73
N VAL A 644 0.42 -17.28 -18.24
CA VAL A 644 0.65 -15.93 -17.71
C VAL A 644 -0.47 -15.54 -16.77
N ASN A 645 -0.11 -14.94 -15.64
CA ASN A 645 -1.04 -14.42 -14.65
C ASN A 645 -1.88 -13.29 -15.23
N GLU A 646 -3.21 -13.31 -14.95
CA GLU A 646 -4.16 -12.26 -15.32
C GLU A 646 -4.03 -11.80 -16.78
N ALA A 647 -4.09 -12.77 -17.68
CA ALA A 647 -3.81 -12.60 -19.10
C ALA A 647 -4.62 -11.49 -19.80
N ASN A 648 -5.79 -11.11 -19.26
CA ASN A 648 -6.63 -10.03 -19.78
C ASN A 648 -6.24 -8.63 -19.25
N SER A 649 -5.15 -8.53 -18.50
CA SER A 649 -4.65 -7.27 -17.94
C SER A 649 -3.42 -6.74 -18.67
N ASP A 650 -3.31 -5.42 -18.80
CA ASP A 650 -2.13 -4.78 -19.42
C ASP A 650 -0.86 -4.94 -18.56
N TRP A 651 -1.01 -5.08 -17.23
CA TRP A 651 0.12 -5.17 -16.33
C TRP A 651 0.91 -6.47 -16.47
N SER A 652 0.28 -7.56 -16.94
CA SER A 652 0.95 -8.83 -17.25
C SER A 652 1.71 -8.81 -18.58
N TYR A 653 1.68 -7.69 -19.28
CA TYR A 653 2.22 -7.49 -20.64
C TYR A 653 1.56 -8.39 -21.70
N CYS A 654 0.36 -8.87 -21.40
CA CYS A 654 -0.48 -9.65 -22.33
C CYS A 654 -1.65 -8.79 -22.87
N GLY A 655 -2.75 -8.69 -22.17
CA GLY A 655 -3.91 -7.82 -22.47
C GLY A 655 -4.66 -8.11 -23.77
N ASP A 656 -4.29 -9.15 -24.54
CA ASP A 656 -4.78 -9.44 -25.89
C ASP A 656 -5.08 -10.94 -26.04
N PHE A 657 -6.35 -11.27 -26.27
CA PHE A 657 -6.80 -12.66 -26.38
C PHE A 657 -6.17 -13.40 -27.58
N ASP A 658 -6.09 -12.78 -28.76
CA ASP A 658 -5.54 -13.42 -29.97
C ASP A 658 -4.05 -13.76 -29.79
N LYS A 659 -3.30 -12.88 -29.13
CA LYS A 659 -1.92 -13.13 -28.78
C LYS A 659 -1.77 -14.23 -27.75
N TRP A 660 -2.56 -14.19 -26.68
CA TRP A 660 -2.58 -15.24 -25.65
C TRP A 660 -2.91 -16.60 -26.27
N GLN A 661 -3.96 -16.70 -27.10
CA GLN A 661 -4.31 -17.91 -27.82
C GLN A 661 -3.16 -18.43 -28.70
N THR A 662 -2.43 -17.50 -29.36
CA THR A 662 -1.26 -17.85 -30.17
C THR A 662 -0.16 -18.44 -29.28
N GLY A 663 0.11 -17.83 -28.13
CA GLY A 663 1.06 -18.32 -27.14
C GLY A 663 0.70 -19.70 -26.60
N ILE A 664 -0.57 -19.94 -26.27
CA ILE A 664 -1.07 -21.26 -25.85
C ILE A 664 -0.81 -22.34 -26.92
N ASN A 665 -0.98 -21.99 -28.20
CA ASN A 665 -0.67 -22.90 -29.31
C ASN A 665 0.83 -23.25 -29.36
N TYR A 666 1.70 -22.28 -29.17
CA TYR A 666 3.15 -22.51 -29.10
C TYR A 666 3.53 -23.34 -27.86
N LEU A 667 2.98 -23.00 -26.70
CA LEU A 667 3.24 -23.76 -25.47
C LEU A 667 2.80 -25.22 -25.60
N HIS A 668 1.58 -25.46 -26.09
CA HIS A 668 1.09 -26.84 -26.29
C HIS A 668 2.01 -27.63 -27.24
N THR A 669 2.50 -27.00 -28.30
CA THR A 669 3.44 -27.62 -29.25
C THR A 669 4.78 -27.93 -28.59
N GLU A 670 5.27 -27.04 -27.76
CA GLU A 670 6.55 -27.25 -27.06
C GLU A 670 6.44 -28.33 -25.98
N LEU A 671 5.33 -28.36 -25.24
CA LEU A 671 5.03 -29.44 -24.28
C LEU A 671 4.95 -30.83 -24.97
N ASP A 672 4.38 -30.90 -26.18
CA ASP A 672 4.34 -32.13 -26.96
C ASP A 672 5.75 -32.62 -27.35
N LYS A 673 6.64 -31.73 -27.72
CA LYS A 673 8.05 -31.99 -28.03
C LYS A 673 8.78 -32.73 -26.91
N TYR A 674 8.47 -32.39 -25.66
CA TYR A 674 9.05 -33.01 -24.45
C TYR A 674 8.19 -34.16 -23.88
N GLY A 675 7.06 -34.48 -24.49
CA GLY A 675 6.10 -35.49 -23.99
C GLY A 675 5.42 -35.11 -22.68
N LEU A 676 5.21 -33.81 -22.46
CA LEU A 676 4.65 -33.28 -21.22
C LEU A 676 3.12 -33.16 -21.24
N ASN A 677 2.47 -33.07 -22.39
CA ASN A 677 1.00 -32.95 -22.51
C ASN A 677 0.21 -34.09 -21.82
N GLU A 678 0.83 -35.26 -21.63
CA GLU A 678 0.25 -36.38 -20.89
C GLU A 678 0.50 -36.29 -19.36
N LYS A 679 1.40 -35.45 -18.92
CA LYS A 679 1.83 -35.32 -17.52
C LYS A 679 1.22 -34.12 -16.81
N ILE A 680 1.14 -33.00 -17.51
CA ILE A 680 0.58 -31.74 -17.01
C ILE A 680 -0.48 -31.21 -17.97
N LYS A 681 -1.32 -30.31 -17.49
CA LYS A 681 -2.33 -29.62 -18.28
C LYS A 681 -2.10 -28.11 -18.23
N ILE A 682 -2.37 -27.46 -19.36
CA ILE A 682 -2.39 -25.99 -19.39
C ILE A 682 -3.66 -25.54 -18.67
N THR A 683 -3.55 -24.55 -17.79
CA THR A 683 -4.67 -23.84 -17.18
C THR A 683 -4.87 -22.48 -17.82
N GLY A 684 -6.07 -21.96 -17.78
CA GLY A 684 -6.40 -20.63 -18.28
C GLY A 684 -7.92 -20.38 -18.41
N PRO A 685 -8.29 -19.12 -18.64
CA PRO A 685 -7.43 -17.99 -19.03
C PRO A 685 -6.75 -17.22 -17.89
N ASP A 686 -6.94 -17.59 -16.63
CA ASP A 686 -6.37 -16.94 -15.44
C ASP A 686 -6.64 -15.43 -15.45
N THR A 687 -7.89 -15.07 -15.66
CA THR A 687 -8.28 -13.66 -15.84
C THR A 687 -8.62 -12.99 -14.52
N VAL A 688 -8.30 -11.68 -14.41
CA VAL A 688 -9.04 -10.83 -13.46
C VAL A 688 -10.53 -10.88 -13.78
N TRP A 689 -11.35 -10.50 -12.83
CA TRP A 689 -12.80 -10.42 -13.02
C TRP A 689 -13.16 -9.72 -14.34
N ASP A 690 -13.87 -10.44 -15.20
CA ASP A 690 -14.42 -9.95 -16.46
C ASP A 690 -15.96 -10.12 -16.40
N SER A 691 -16.69 -9.02 -16.20
CA SER A 691 -18.15 -9.03 -16.06
C SER A 691 -18.89 -9.62 -17.28
N ASP A 692 -18.30 -9.52 -18.46
CA ASP A 692 -18.87 -10.07 -19.69
C ASP A 692 -18.45 -11.53 -19.96
N ASN A 693 -17.51 -12.07 -19.18
CA ASN A 693 -16.94 -13.40 -19.33
C ASN A 693 -16.42 -13.67 -20.76
N THR A 694 -15.84 -12.65 -21.38
CA THR A 694 -15.50 -12.66 -22.82
C THR A 694 -14.50 -13.77 -23.15
N TRP A 695 -13.40 -13.83 -22.39
CA TRP A 695 -12.33 -14.80 -22.64
C TRP A 695 -12.81 -16.25 -22.43
N LEU A 696 -13.60 -16.51 -21.39
CA LEU A 696 -14.20 -17.81 -21.14
C LEU A 696 -15.12 -18.25 -22.28
N LYS A 697 -15.96 -17.34 -22.77
CA LYS A 697 -16.87 -17.60 -23.90
C LYS A 697 -16.13 -17.86 -25.20
N GLU A 698 -15.06 -17.12 -25.47
CA GLU A 698 -14.21 -17.28 -26.65
C GLU A 698 -13.48 -18.63 -26.62
N ILE A 699 -12.87 -19.03 -25.51
CA ILE A 699 -12.23 -20.34 -25.38
C ILE A 699 -13.28 -21.47 -25.58
N ASN A 700 -14.40 -21.42 -24.88
CA ASN A 700 -15.43 -22.48 -24.95
C ASN A 700 -16.08 -22.59 -26.35
N SER A 701 -16.06 -21.49 -27.15
CA SER A 701 -16.54 -21.50 -28.54
C SER A 701 -15.54 -22.08 -29.54
N ASN A 702 -14.26 -22.14 -29.16
CA ASN A 702 -13.14 -22.61 -30.00
C ASN A 702 -12.70 -24.01 -29.56
N GLN A 703 -13.25 -25.05 -30.19
CA GLN A 703 -12.99 -26.45 -29.84
C GLN A 703 -11.51 -26.87 -29.83
N ASP A 704 -10.68 -26.25 -30.71
CA ASP A 704 -9.25 -26.56 -30.80
C ASP A 704 -8.50 -25.93 -29.60
N LEU A 705 -8.85 -24.71 -29.23
CA LEU A 705 -8.30 -24.05 -28.06
C LEU A 705 -8.81 -24.71 -26.76
N ASP A 706 -10.11 -24.94 -26.66
CA ASP A 706 -10.68 -25.62 -25.48
C ASP A 706 -10.01 -26.98 -25.23
N ALA A 707 -9.74 -27.76 -26.28
CA ALA A 707 -9.05 -29.04 -26.14
C ALA A 707 -7.66 -28.94 -25.51
N LYS A 708 -6.98 -27.81 -25.65
CA LYS A 708 -5.63 -27.57 -25.07
C LYS A 708 -5.69 -27.10 -23.61
N ILE A 709 -6.79 -26.49 -23.19
CA ILE A 709 -6.99 -26.07 -21.80
C ILE A 709 -7.53 -27.25 -20.99
N GLY A 710 -6.78 -27.68 -19.99
CA GLY A 710 -7.16 -28.82 -19.14
C GLY A 710 -7.87 -28.43 -17.84
N LEU A 711 -7.70 -27.19 -17.41
CA LEU A 711 -8.33 -26.58 -16.25
C LEU A 711 -8.69 -25.13 -16.60
N TYR A 712 -9.91 -24.72 -16.30
CA TYR A 712 -10.29 -23.31 -16.36
C TYR A 712 -10.00 -22.64 -15.03
N ASP A 713 -9.60 -21.36 -15.07
CA ASP A 713 -9.32 -20.58 -13.88
C ASP A 713 -9.62 -19.09 -14.06
N THR A 714 -9.83 -18.41 -12.92
CA THR A 714 -10.12 -16.99 -12.84
C THR A 714 -9.78 -16.47 -11.43
N HIS A 715 -9.66 -15.13 -11.30
CA HIS A 715 -9.45 -14.42 -10.04
C HIS A 715 -10.68 -13.60 -9.65
N MET A 716 -10.84 -13.38 -8.35
CA MET A 716 -11.88 -12.51 -7.85
C MET A 716 -11.45 -11.82 -6.56
N TYR A 717 -11.55 -10.49 -6.55
CA TYR A 717 -11.32 -9.66 -5.37
C TYR A 717 -12.57 -8.84 -5.08
N PRO A 718 -13.61 -9.47 -4.49
CA PRO A 718 -14.88 -8.80 -4.23
C PRO A 718 -14.76 -7.77 -3.12
N THR A 719 -15.65 -6.79 -3.16
CA THR A 719 -15.88 -5.86 -2.07
C THR A 719 -16.62 -6.56 -0.92
N ILE A 720 -16.54 -5.98 0.28
CA ILE A 720 -17.28 -6.50 1.42
C ILE A 720 -18.78 -6.56 1.17
N ASP A 721 -19.34 -5.58 0.47
CA ASP A 721 -20.76 -5.52 0.17
C ASP A 721 -21.19 -6.63 -0.81
N GLU A 722 -20.37 -6.96 -1.80
CA GLU A 722 -20.63 -8.08 -2.71
C GLU A 722 -20.64 -9.43 -1.97
N ILE A 723 -19.74 -9.60 -0.99
CA ILE A 723 -19.70 -10.80 -0.16
C ILE A 723 -20.96 -10.89 0.71
N THR A 724 -21.18 -9.88 1.55
CA THR A 724 -22.23 -9.91 2.58
C THR A 724 -23.65 -9.89 1.99
N ASN A 725 -23.83 -9.28 0.82
CA ASN A 725 -25.10 -9.31 0.06
C ASN A 725 -25.33 -10.65 -0.69
N GLY A 726 -24.31 -11.51 -0.79
CA GLY A 726 -24.42 -12.80 -1.46
C GLY A 726 -24.36 -12.74 -2.99
N THR A 727 -23.88 -11.63 -3.55
CA THR A 727 -23.78 -11.43 -5.01
C THR A 727 -22.74 -12.33 -5.69
N ILE A 728 -21.72 -12.76 -4.93
CA ILE A 728 -20.66 -13.61 -5.47
C ILE A 728 -21.20 -14.93 -6.01
N GLU A 729 -22.17 -15.56 -5.31
CA GLU A 729 -22.72 -16.85 -5.75
C GLU A 729 -23.31 -16.75 -7.17
N GLU A 730 -24.04 -15.69 -7.48
CA GLU A 730 -24.61 -15.43 -8.81
C GLU A 730 -23.52 -15.16 -9.85
N MET A 731 -22.54 -14.31 -9.51
CA MET A 731 -21.41 -13.96 -10.38
C MET A 731 -20.61 -15.20 -10.77
N VAL A 732 -20.27 -16.02 -9.79
CA VAL A 732 -19.49 -17.25 -9.97
C VAL A 732 -20.29 -18.29 -10.76
N ALA A 733 -21.61 -18.44 -10.50
CA ALA A 733 -22.49 -19.34 -11.25
C ALA A 733 -22.60 -18.92 -12.73
N GLU A 734 -22.60 -17.63 -13.02
CA GLU A 734 -22.59 -17.13 -14.40
C GLU A 734 -21.29 -17.51 -15.10
N GLN A 735 -20.11 -17.30 -14.49
CA GLN A 735 -18.83 -17.74 -15.03
C GLN A 735 -18.82 -19.26 -15.24
N ARG A 736 -19.27 -20.02 -14.24
CA ARG A 736 -19.35 -21.49 -14.34
C ARG A 736 -20.20 -21.96 -15.51
N SER A 737 -21.26 -21.23 -15.84
CA SER A 737 -22.13 -21.52 -16.98
C SER A 737 -21.45 -21.39 -18.35
N CYS A 738 -20.37 -20.63 -18.42
CA CYS A 738 -19.56 -20.48 -19.65
C CYS A 738 -18.64 -21.67 -19.91
N VAL A 739 -18.44 -22.56 -18.93
CA VAL A 739 -17.49 -23.69 -19.01
C VAL A 739 -18.23 -24.99 -18.90
N THR A 740 -18.00 -25.93 -19.84
CA THR A 740 -18.67 -27.23 -19.88
C THR A 740 -17.67 -28.39 -19.80
N GLY A 741 -17.97 -29.34 -18.90
CA GLY A 741 -17.29 -30.65 -18.87
C GLY A 741 -15.85 -30.64 -18.32
N LYS A 742 -15.38 -29.52 -17.76
CA LYS A 742 -14.06 -29.41 -17.15
C LYS A 742 -14.13 -28.80 -15.76
N ASP A 743 -13.07 -29.04 -14.98
CA ASP A 743 -12.89 -28.37 -13.69
C ASP A 743 -12.67 -26.87 -13.89
N PHE A 744 -13.13 -26.08 -12.92
CA PHE A 744 -12.97 -24.64 -12.92
C PHE A 744 -12.57 -24.17 -11.52
N TYR A 745 -11.42 -23.51 -11.40
CA TYR A 745 -10.88 -23.04 -10.14
C TYR A 745 -10.98 -21.52 -10.01
N MET A 746 -11.21 -21.08 -8.79
CA MET A 746 -10.89 -19.71 -8.36
C MET A 746 -9.46 -19.74 -7.85
N THR A 747 -8.49 -19.42 -8.69
CA THR A 747 -7.07 -19.57 -8.39
C THR A 747 -6.51 -18.44 -7.52
N GLU A 748 -7.22 -17.32 -7.44
CA GLU A 748 -7.01 -16.28 -6.43
C GLU A 748 -8.34 -15.73 -5.94
N ILE A 749 -8.51 -15.64 -4.62
CA ILE A 749 -9.58 -14.91 -3.99
C ILE A 749 -9.06 -14.16 -2.77
N GLY A 750 -9.46 -12.90 -2.64
CA GLY A 750 -9.21 -12.05 -1.49
C GLY A 750 -10.28 -10.96 -1.45
N MET A 751 -10.38 -10.20 -0.36
CA MET A 751 -11.35 -9.12 -0.25
C MET A 751 -10.68 -7.77 -0.52
N VAL A 752 -11.27 -6.93 -1.36
CA VAL A 752 -10.82 -5.55 -1.57
C VAL A 752 -11.58 -4.59 -0.67
N THR A 753 -10.84 -3.77 0.07
CA THR A 753 -11.43 -2.77 0.99
C THR A 753 -11.46 -1.34 0.44
N GLY A 754 -10.98 -1.13 -0.77
CA GLY A 754 -11.02 0.16 -1.45
C GLY A 754 -10.06 1.24 -0.91
N LYS A 755 -9.29 0.96 0.17
CA LYS A 755 -8.31 1.89 0.73
C LYS A 755 -7.14 1.12 1.33
N SER A 756 -6.28 0.59 0.49
CA SER A 756 -4.97 0.14 0.95
C SER A 756 -3.91 1.14 0.47
N ASP A 757 -2.96 1.48 1.34
CA ASP A 757 -1.73 2.10 0.90
C ASP A 757 -0.90 1.04 0.19
N GLY A 758 -0.94 1.06 -1.13
CA GLY A 758 -0.32 0.02 -1.93
C GLY A 758 -1.18 -1.25 -2.00
N ASP A 759 -0.54 -2.36 -2.36
CA ASP A 759 -1.16 -3.67 -2.52
C ASP A 759 -1.09 -4.47 -1.21
N SER A 760 -1.88 -4.06 -0.24
CA SER A 760 -1.99 -4.72 1.08
C SER A 760 -3.41 -4.72 1.58
N GLN A 761 -3.77 -5.78 2.32
CA GLN A 761 -5.09 -5.94 2.93
C GLN A 761 -4.99 -5.76 4.46
N PRO A 762 -5.34 -4.59 5.00
CA PRO A 762 -5.18 -4.30 6.43
C PRO A 762 -6.10 -5.13 7.34
N TYR A 763 -7.21 -5.65 6.80
CA TYR A 763 -8.19 -6.42 7.59
C TYR A 763 -7.82 -7.89 7.84
N THR A 764 -6.74 -8.41 7.26
CA THR A 764 -6.29 -9.80 7.49
C THR A 764 -6.08 -10.12 8.97
N LYS A 765 -5.81 -9.11 9.79
CA LYS A 765 -5.60 -9.22 11.25
C LYS A 765 -6.92 -9.25 12.05
N GLU A 766 -8.02 -8.89 11.41
CA GLU A 766 -9.32 -8.78 12.08
C GLU A 766 -10.04 -10.13 12.14
N PHE A 767 -10.72 -10.38 13.27
CA PHE A 767 -11.56 -11.57 13.42
C PHE A 767 -12.60 -11.70 12.30
N SER A 768 -13.28 -10.59 11.98
CA SER A 768 -14.33 -10.51 10.98
C SER A 768 -13.88 -10.89 9.58
N TYR A 769 -12.59 -10.66 9.22
CA TYR A 769 -12.04 -11.08 7.95
C TYR A 769 -12.15 -12.61 7.76
N GLY A 770 -11.91 -13.39 8.81
CA GLY A 770 -12.08 -14.84 8.78
C GLY A 770 -13.54 -15.29 8.56
N VAL A 771 -14.52 -14.55 9.10
CA VAL A 771 -15.96 -14.82 8.86
C VAL A 771 -16.33 -14.52 7.41
N ILE A 772 -15.92 -13.36 6.91
CA ILE A 772 -16.26 -12.88 5.56
C ILE A 772 -15.60 -13.74 4.48
N MET A 773 -14.33 -14.14 4.67
CA MET A 773 -13.67 -15.05 3.72
C MET A 773 -14.28 -16.46 3.75
N ALA A 774 -14.83 -16.91 4.89
CA ALA A 774 -15.59 -18.17 4.93
C ALA A 774 -16.94 -18.04 4.18
N ASP A 775 -17.59 -16.88 4.24
CA ASP A 775 -18.78 -16.61 3.43
C ASP A 775 -18.42 -16.59 1.92
N ALA A 776 -17.41 -15.82 1.53
CA ALA A 776 -16.96 -15.77 0.13
C ALA A 776 -16.63 -17.18 -0.40
N ALA A 777 -15.90 -17.99 0.36
CA ALA A 777 -15.58 -19.37 0.00
C ALA A 777 -16.85 -20.23 -0.14
N SER A 778 -17.85 -20.07 0.75
CA SER A 778 -19.11 -20.80 0.66
C SER A 778 -19.87 -20.45 -0.62
N GLN A 779 -19.90 -19.18 -1.00
CA GLN A 779 -20.54 -18.72 -2.24
C GLN A 779 -19.85 -19.25 -3.49
N VAL A 780 -18.50 -19.29 -3.51
CA VAL A 780 -17.72 -19.87 -4.63
C VAL A 780 -18.03 -21.37 -4.77
N MET A 781 -18.07 -22.12 -3.67
CA MET A 781 -18.46 -23.54 -3.68
C MET A 781 -19.89 -23.73 -4.16
N ARG A 782 -20.83 -22.91 -3.69
CA ARG A 782 -22.26 -22.95 -4.08
C ARG A 782 -22.45 -22.56 -5.54
N GLY A 783 -21.66 -21.62 -6.06
CA GLY A 783 -21.65 -21.23 -7.47
C GLY A 783 -21.07 -22.30 -8.42
N GLY A 784 -20.55 -23.42 -7.88
CA GLY A 784 -20.21 -24.60 -8.68
C GLY A 784 -18.74 -24.68 -9.12
N PHE A 785 -17.82 -23.93 -8.51
CA PHE A 785 -16.40 -24.05 -8.77
C PHE A 785 -15.81 -25.33 -8.15
N SER A 786 -14.86 -25.94 -8.86
CA SER A 786 -14.27 -27.22 -8.45
C SER A 786 -13.19 -27.07 -7.40
N GLY A 787 -12.57 -25.90 -7.27
CA GLY A 787 -11.53 -25.58 -6.29
C GLY A 787 -11.35 -24.09 -6.12
N LEU A 788 -10.73 -23.66 -5.02
CA LEU A 788 -10.44 -22.25 -4.77
C LEU A 788 -9.19 -22.09 -3.92
N ALA A 789 -8.39 -21.07 -4.21
CA ALA A 789 -7.16 -20.72 -3.48
C ALA A 789 -7.23 -19.28 -2.95
N ILE A 790 -6.87 -19.10 -1.68
CA ILE A 790 -6.78 -17.75 -1.10
C ILE A 790 -5.47 -17.08 -1.52
N TRP A 791 -5.52 -15.81 -1.73
CA TRP A 791 -4.40 -14.90 -1.81
C TRP A 791 -4.14 -14.29 -0.42
N ASP A 792 -3.00 -14.52 0.29
CA ASP A 792 -1.95 -15.46 -0.01
C ASP A 792 -1.50 -16.19 1.28
N LEU A 793 -0.40 -16.97 1.26
CA LEU A 793 0.09 -17.71 2.41
C LEU A 793 0.86 -16.83 3.40
N ASP A 794 1.81 -16.01 2.89
CA ASP A 794 2.84 -15.37 3.71
C ASP A 794 3.28 -14.03 3.10
N ASP A 795 3.21 -12.96 3.85
CA ASP A 795 3.64 -11.63 3.38
C ASP A 795 5.10 -11.59 2.91
N ALA A 796 5.95 -12.50 3.38
CA ALA A 796 7.38 -12.52 3.06
C ALA A 796 7.71 -12.84 1.60
N MET A 797 6.74 -13.28 0.81
CA MET A 797 6.94 -13.74 -0.57
C MET A 797 7.05 -12.59 -1.58
N HIS A 798 6.35 -11.47 -1.34
CA HIS A 798 6.16 -10.41 -2.35
C HIS A 798 6.50 -9.02 -1.84
N ASP A 799 7.18 -8.23 -2.68
CA ASP A 799 7.30 -6.80 -2.45
C ASP A 799 6.18 -6.01 -3.16
N GLN A 800 5.90 -4.80 -2.67
CA GLN A 800 4.90 -3.92 -3.27
C GLN A 800 5.47 -2.98 -4.33
N GLN A 801 6.78 -2.91 -4.48
CA GLN A 801 7.47 -1.93 -5.33
C GLN A 801 7.02 -0.47 -5.07
N ASN A 802 6.64 -0.16 -3.83
CA ASN A 802 6.07 1.13 -3.42
C ASN A 802 7.10 2.16 -2.98
N GLY A 803 8.40 1.84 -3.14
CA GLY A 803 9.51 2.74 -2.80
C GLY A 803 9.93 2.74 -1.33
N PHE A 804 9.27 1.98 -0.45
CA PHE A 804 9.78 1.77 0.91
C PHE A 804 11.08 0.96 0.90
N PRO A 805 12.00 1.23 1.84
CA PRO A 805 13.20 0.39 1.98
C PRO A 805 12.83 -1.06 2.24
N ILE A 806 13.61 -2.01 1.71
CA ILE A 806 13.40 -3.45 1.92
C ILE A 806 13.45 -3.88 3.40
N THR A 807 13.92 -3.02 4.29
CA THR A 807 13.91 -3.21 5.75
C THR A 807 12.67 -2.64 6.44
N ASP A 808 11.75 -2.05 5.70
CA ASP A 808 10.46 -1.57 6.18
C ASP A 808 9.38 -2.58 5.83
N ILE A 809 8.57 -3.01 6.81
CA ILE A 809 7.54 -4.03 6.60
C ILE A 809 6.50 -3.61 5.54
N ARG A 810 6.31 -2.29 5.34
CA ARG A 810 5.44 -1.74 4.30
C ARG A 810 5.97 -1.95 2.88
N SER A 811 7.19 -2.44 2.72
CA SER A 811 7.72 -2.87 1.42
C SER A 811 7.12 -4.18 0.94
N LEU A 812 6.42 -4.92 1.80
CA LEU A 812 5.81 -6.21 1.47
C LEU A 812 4.30 -6.09 1.22
N LYS A 813 3.77 -6.96 0.38
CA LYS A 813 2.33 -7.17 0.23
C LYS A 813 1.80 -7.90 1.47
N GLN A 814 0.91 -7.24 2.24
CA GLN A 814 0.38 -7.77 3.49
C GLN A 814 -0.99 -8.40 3.27
N TRP A 815 -1.02 -9.61 2.72
CA TRP A 815 -2.23 -10.40 2.46
C TRP A 815 -2.23 -11.76 3.16
N GLY A 816 -1.06 -12.23 3.63
CA GLY A 816 -0.82 -13.57 4.12
C GLY A 816 -1.46 -13.89 5.46
N PHE A 817 -1.41 -15.17 5.82
CA PHE A 817 -1.80 -15.65 7.15
C PHE A 817 -0.82 -15.24 8.25
N TRP A 818 0.39 -14.81 7.89
CA TRP A 818 1.48 -14.34 8.75
C TRP A 818 2.55 -13.63 7.94
N ASN A 819 3.58 -13.15 8.64
CA ASN A 819 4.82 -12.69 8.02
C ASN A 819 6.01 -13.45 8.63
N SER A 820 6.52 -14.46 7.95
CA SER A 820 7.53 -15.38 8.51
C SER A 820 8.90 -14.78 8.76
N VAL A 821 9.19 -13.58 8.27
CA VAL A 821 10.48 -12.88 8.44
C VAL A 821 10.38 -11.61 9.29
N ALA A 822 9.20 -11.34 9.86
CA ALA A 822 8.91 -10.07 10.51
C ALA A 822 9.83 -9.76 11.68
N GLY A 823 10.13 -10.73 12.53
CA GLY A 823 11.07 -10.55 13.65
C GLY A 823 12.52 -10.34 13.19
N ARG A 824 12.97 -11.12 12.21
CA ARG A 824 14.36 -11.07 11.73
C ARG A 824 14.67 -9.85 10.87
N VAL A 825 13.79 -9.52 9.93
CA VAL A 825 14.03 -8.47 8.92
C VAL A 825 13.54 -7.11 9.43
N PHE A 826 12.36 -7.08 10.06
CA PHE A 826 11.66 -5.83 10.40
C PHE A 826 11.66 -5.51 11.89
N ASN A 827 12.17 -6.41 12.76
CA ASN A 827 12.14 -6.28 14.22
C ASN A 827 10.69 -6.14 14.77
N GLN A 828 9.73 -6.85 14.16
CA GLN A 828 8.31 -6.89 14.51
C GLN A 828 7.84 -8.35 14.69
N PRO A 829 8.30 -9.07 15.71
CA PRO A 829 8.01 -10.50 15.88
C PRO A 829 6.52 -10.80 16.09
N GLU A 830 5.72 -9.84 16.51
CA GLU A 830 4.26 -9.96 16.63
C GLU A 830 3.57 -10.21 15.27
N GLU A 831 4.17 -9.78 14.17
CA GLU A 831 3.65 -10.03 12.82
C GLU A 831 3.89 -11.47 12.32
N GLU A 832 4.71 -12.26 13.04
CA GLU A 832 4.87 -13.69 12.80
C GLU A 832 3.71 -14.52 13.34
N GLU A 833 2.83 -13.94 14.16
CA GLU A 833 1.67 -14.62 14.71
C GLU A 833 0.68 -15.00 13.61
N ILE A 834 -0.03 -16.12 13.82
CA ILE A 834 -1.07 -16.60 12.91
C ILE A 834 -2.26 -15.65 12.99
N ARG A 835 -2.64 -15.09 11.86
CA ARG A 835 -3.81 -14.20 11.74
C ARG A 835 -5.13 -14.96 11.80
N PRO A 836 -6.23 -14.34 12.27
CA PRO A 836 -7.49 -15.03 12.57
C PRO A 836 -8.09 -15.83 11.39
N PHE A 837 -7.98 -15.36 10.16
CA PHE A 837 -8.59 -16.04 9.00
C PHE A 837 -7.90 -17.36 8.59
N PHE A 838 -6.67 -17.61 9.05
CA PHE A 838 -6.07 -18.94 8.96
C PHE A 838 -6.93 -20.01 9.63
N TYR A 839 -7.60 -19.64 10.74
CA TYR A 839 -8.46 -20.55 11.48
C TYR A 839 -9.59 -21.09 10.60
N THR A 840 -10.36 -20.24 9.96
CA THR A 840 -11.46 -20.65 9.09
C THR A 840 -10.99 -21.33 7.82
N TRP A 841 -9.92 -20.82 7.19
CA TRP A 841 -9.39 -21.42 5.96
C TRP A 841 -8.84 -22.82 6.20
N SER A 842 -8.08 -23.02 7.29
CA SER A 842 -7.54 -24.34 7.64
C SER A 842 -8.66 -25.34 8.02
N LEU A 843 -9.72 -24.90 8.68
CA LEU A 843 -10.89 -25.74 8.93
C LEU A 843 -11.55 -26.17 7.62
N MET A 844 -11.79 -25.25 6.70
CA MET A 844 -12.38 -25.56 5.40
C MET A 844 -11.49 -26.51 4.59
N ALA A 845 -10.17 -26.27 4.54
CA ALA A 845 -9.23 -27.10 3.79
C ALA A 845 -9.23 -28.57 4.29
N ASN A 846 -9.36 -28.78 5.61
CA ASN A 846 -9.40 -30.10 6.20
C ASN A 846 -10.79 -30.77 6.13
N LEU A 847 -11.87 -29.98 6.19
CA LEU A 847 -13.24 -30.50 6.31
C LEU A 847 -14.00 -30.57 4.98
N PHE A 848 -13.42 -29.99 3.90
CA PHE A 848 -13.89 -30.08 2.52
C PHE A 848 -12.78 -30.68 1.63
N PRO A 849 -12.39 -31.95 1.86
CA PRO A 849 -11.23 -32.55 1.22
C PRO A 849 -11.43 -32.81 -0.27
N ARG A 850 -10.31 -33.05 -0.98
CA ARG A 850 -10.34 -33.47 -2.41
C ARG A 850 -11.26 -34.66 -2.64
N ASN A 851 -11.90 -34.68 -3.81
CA ASN A 851 -12.83 -35.75 -4.29
C ASN A 851 -14.11 -35.87 -3.44
N SER A 852 -14.51 -34.76 -2.78
CA SER A 852 -15.82 -34.67 -2.14
C SER A 852 -16.89 -34.11 -3.08
N LYS A 853 -18.15 -34.25 -2.68
CA LYS A 853 -19.28 -33.56 -3.30
C LYS A 853 -19.63 -32.34 -2.47
N ILE A 854 -19.86 -31.21 -3.12
CA ILE A 854 -20.49 -30.06 -2.50
C ILE A 854 -22.01 -30.21 -2.65
N ILE A 855 -22.70 -30.05 -1.52
CA ILE A 855 -24.14 -30.25 -1.41
C ILE A 855 -24.82 -28.92 -1.13
N GLY A 856 -25.88 -28.65 -1.87
CA GLY A 856 -26.72 -27.48 -1.69
C GLY A 856 -27.60 -27.55 -0.44
N SER A 857 -28.10 -26.40 -0.07
CA SER A 857 -29.02 -26.22 1.05
C SER A 857 -30.09 -25.19 0.73
N THR A 858 -31.25 -25.31 1.38
CA THR A 858 -32.38 -24.40 1.22
C THR A 858 -32.90 -23.96 2.58
N ALA A 859 -33.01 -22.66 2.80
CA ALA A 859 -33.64 -22.10 3.99
C ALA A 859 -35.16 -21.96 3.79
N ASN A 860 -35.94 -22.25 4.82
CA ASN A 860 -37.39 -21.99 4.80
C ASN A 860 -37.73 -20.49 4.91
N LYS A 861 -36.79 -19.72 5.44
CA LYS A 861 -36.81 -18.26 5.50
C LYS A 861 -35.38 -17.75 5.31
N GLU A 862 -35.16 -17.00 4.26
CA GLU A 862 -33.89 -16.33 4.01
C GLU A 862 -33.61 -15.34 5.16
N LEU A 863 -32.36 -15.36 5.64
CA LEU A 863 -31.84 -14.42 6.64
C LEU A 863 -30.64 -13.72 6.06
N ASN A 864 -30.60 -12.41 6.18
CA ASN A 864 -29.46 -11.64 5.72
C ASN A 864 -28.16 -12.09 6.41
N GLY A 865 -27.09 -12.26 5.65
CA GLY A 865 -25.79 -12.68 6.16
C GLY A 865 -25.74 -14.14 6.65
N LEU A 866 -26.69 -15.00 6.30
CA LEU A 866 -26.65 -16.43 6.55
C LEU A 866 -26.24 -17.17 5.28
N ARG A 867 -25.11 -17.89 5.30
CA ARG A 867 -24.69 -18.79 4.23
C ARG A 867 -24.46 -20.17 4.78
N THR A 868 -24.82 -21.16 3.97
CA THR A 868 -24.68 -22.56 4.36
C THR A 868 -24.26 -23.41 3.17
N VAL A 869 -23.33 -24.34 3.39
CA VAL A 869 -22.84 -25.28 2.38
C VAL A 869 -22.54 -26.63 3.03
N GLY A 870 -22.85 -27.72 2.34
CA GLY A 870 -22.59 -29.07 2.80
C GLY A 870 -21.54 -29.80 1.95
N MET A 871 -20.92 -30.82 2.55
CA MET A 871 -19.98 -31.72 1.90
C MET A 871 -20.34 -33.19 2.22
N GLU A 872 -20.23 -34.07 1.21
CA GLU A 872 -20.28 -35.52 1.38
C GLU A 872 -19.09 -36.19 0.65
N LYS A 873 -18.43 -37.09 1.34
CA LYS A 873 -17.39 -37.96 0.77
C LYS A 873 -17.37 -39.30 1.49
N ASP A 874 -17.70 -40.40 0.77
CA ASP A 874 -17.61 -41.78 1.30
C ASP A 874 -18.32 -41.99 2.66
N GLY A 875 -19.44 -41.27 2.86
CA GLY A 875 -20.21 -41.29 4.12
C GLY A 875 -19.70 -40.32 5.19
N GLN A 876 -18.61 -39.62 4.95
CA GLN A 876 -18.21 -38.43 5.77
C GLN A 876 -19.02 -37.22 5.34
N MET A 877 -19.36 -36.38 6.29
CA MET A 877 -20.17 -35.17 6.07
C MET A 877 -19.65 -33.99 6.84
N THR A 878 -19.74 -32.81 6.22
CA THR A 878 -19.51 -31.53 6.87
C THR A 878 -20.62 -30.56 6.49
N TYR A 879 -21.09 -29.79 7.46
CA TYR A 879 -22.07 -28.73 7.29
C TYR A 879 -21.47 -27.44 7.85
N MET A 880 -21.22 -26.46 6.98
CA MET A 880 -20.73 -25.14 7.34
C MET A 880 -21.89 -24.15 7.37
N ILE A 881 -21.96 -23.38 8.44
CA ILE A 881 -22.94 -22.31 8.65
C ILE A 881 -22.16 -21.05 8.99
N VAL A 882 -22.33 -20.01 8.18
CA VAL A 882 -21.70 -18.71 8.34
C VAL A 882 -22.77 -17.68 8.67
N ASN A 883 -22.53 -16.88 9.69
CA ASN A 883 -23.28 -15.66 9.96
C ASN A 883 -22.34 -14.47 9.88
N ASP A 884 -22.41 -13.72 8.80
CA ASP A 884 -21.63 -12.50 8.60
C ASP A 884 -22.40 -11.21 8.96
N SER A 885 -23.60 -11.35 9.55
CA SER A 885 -24.42 -10.21 9.94
C SER A 885 -24.21 -9.80 11.40
N ASN A 886 -24.69 -8.61 11.71
CA ASN A 886 -24.67 -8.05 13.09
C ASN A 886 -25.75 -8.62 14.03
N SER A 887 -26.57 -9.60 13.58
CA SER A 887 -27.62 -10.21 14.40
C SER A 887 -27.30 -11.67 14.72
N PRO A 888 -27.49 -12.12 15.97
CA PRO A 888 -27.32 -13.54 16.31
C PRO A 888 -28.38 -14.38 15.61
N LYS A 889 -28.03 -15.61 15.27
CA LYS A 889 -28.91 -16.53 14.57
C LYS A 889 -29.04 -17.86 15.30
N GLU A 890 -30.22 -18.44 15.23
CA GLU A 890 -30.51 -19.79 15.64
C GLU A 890 -31.02 -20.57 14.42
N VAL A 891 -30.23 -21.52 13.97
CA VAL A 891 -30.45 -22.25 12.71
C VAL A 891 -30.72 -23.71 13.05
N THR A 892 -31.93 -24.20 12.76
CA THR A 892 -32.17 -25.64 12.77
C THR A 892 -31.78 -26.23 11.45
N ILE A 893 -30.73 -27.07 11.41
CA ILE A 893 -30.33 -27.80 10.21
C ILE A 893 -30.98 -29.17 10.18
N ASP A 894 -31.53 -29.55 9.04
CA ASP A 894 -31.97 -30.89 8.75
C ASP A 894 -31.31 -31.40 7.47
N VAL A 895 -31.17 -32.74 7.35
CA VAL A 895 -30.46 -33.39 6.25
C VAL A 895 -31.38 -34.44 5.60
N LYS A 896 -31.49 -34.37 4.30
CA LYS A 896 -32.29 -35.29 3.49
C LYS A 896 -31.43 -36.04 2.47
N ASN A 897 -31.90 -37.25 2.09
CA ASN A 897 -31.27 -38.09 1.06
C ASN A 897 -29.81 -38.47 1.34
N LEU A 898 -29.39 -38.40 2.61
CA LEU A 898 -28.14 -38.95 3.16
C LEU A 898 -28.45 -39.70 4.44
N ASN A 899 -27.58 -40.65 4.81
CA ASN A 899 -27.72 -41.35 6.10
C ASN A 899 -27.13 -40.48 7.23
N ALA A 900 -27.94 -39.57 7.73
CA ALA A 900 -27.55 -38.57 8.71
C ALA A 900 -28.09 -38.87 10.14
N ASN A 901 -28.32 -40.16 10.41
CA ASN A 901 -28.84 -40.61 11.72
C ASN A 901 -27.73 -41.23 12.56
N ASN A 902 -27.81 -41.01 13.89
CA ASN A 902 -26.87 -41.57 14.86
C ASN A 902 -25.41 -41.23 14.58
N LEU A 903 -25.15 -39.99 14.20
CA LEU A 903 -23.82 -39.49 13.86
C LEU A 903 -23.01 -39.13 15.12
N LYS A 904 -21.70 -39.33 15.03
CA LYS A 904 -20.72 -38.65 15.88
C LYS A 904 -20.23 -37.46 15.12
N LEU A 905 -20.47 -36.26 15.65
CA LEU A 905 -20.08 -35.02 15.06
C LEU A 905 -19.05 -34.29 15.93
N PHE A 906 -18.11 -33.66 15.27
CA PHE A 906 -17.19 -32.70 15.85
C PHE A 906 -17.66 -31.30 15.47
N LYS A 907 -17.86 -30.43 16.47
CA LYS A 907 -18.25 -29.05 16.28
C LYS A 907 -17.00 -28.17 16.34
N TYR A 908 -16.81 -27.34 15.35
CA TYR A 908 -15.75 -26.33 15.29
C TYR A 908 -16.41 -24.96 15.26
N ASP A 909 -16.10 -24.13 16.24
CA ASP A 909 -16.66 -22.79 16.38
C ASP A 909 -15.58 -21.74 16.13
N TYR A 910 -15.84 -20.83 15.23
CA TYR A 910 -15.06 -19.62 15.02
C TYR A 910 -15.88 -18.43 15.49
N PHE A 911 -15.74 -18.11 16.80
CA PHE A 911 -16.38 -16.98 17.46
C PHE A 911 -15.30 -16.08 18.06
N ASP A 912 -15.54 -14.79 18.14
CA ASP A 912 -14.53 -13.82 18.56
C ASP A 912 -13.90 -14.16 19.92
N ASN A 913 -14.74 -14.45 20.92
CA ASN A 913 -14.30 -14.70 22.30
C ASN A 913 -14.29 -16.20 22.70
N ASP A 914 -14.57 -17.13 21.80
CA ASP A 914 -14.66 -18.57 22.11
C ASP A 914 -14.13 -19.44 20.97
N ARG A 915 -12.90 -19.17 20.51
CA ARG A 915 -12.16 -20.03 19.58
C ARG A 915 -11.37 -21.06 20.37
N LYS A 916 -11.51 -22.33 20.02
CA LYS A 916 -10.71 -23.39 20.63
C LYS A 916 -9.50 -23.69 19.75
N VAL A 917 -8.31 -23.55 20.35
CA VAL A 917 -7.03 -23.82 19.70
C VAL A 917 -6.17 -24.73 20.57
N ASP A 918 -5.25 -25.44 19.92
CA ASP A 918 -4.21 -26.22 20.60
C ASP A 918 -3.04 -25.31 21.07
N SER A 919 -1.98 -25.91 21.59
CA SER A 919 -0.79 -25.19 22.05
C SER A 919 0.02 -24.49 20.91
N ASN A 920 -0.29 -24.78 19.66
CA ASN A 920 0.33 -24.17 18.48
C ASN A 920 -0.56 -23.07 17.87
N GLY A 921 -1.72 -22.78 18.46
CA GLY A 921 -2.71 -21.85 17.92
C GLY A 921 -3.60 -22.43 16.81
N TYR A 922 -3.58 -23.77 16.60
CA TYR A 922 -4.37 -24.41 15.57
C TYR A 922 -5.77 -24.78 16.03
N PRO A 923 -6.81 -24.67 15.16
CA PRO A 923 -8.18 -24.98 15.52
C PRO A 923 -8.37 -26.43 15.95
N VAL A 924 -9.13 -26.62 17.04
CA VAL A 924 -9.57 -27.93 17.53
C VAL A 924 -11.07 -27.93 17.73
N ALA A 925 -11.70 -29.13 17.75
CA ALA A 925 -13.12 -29.23 17.99
C ALA A 925 -13.51 -28.61 19.36
N SER A 926 -14.49 -27.72 19.34
CA SER A 926 -15.04 -27.09 20.56
C SER A 926 -15.89 -28.08 21.35
N LYS A 927 -16.53 -29.03 20.65
CA LYS A 927 -17.41 -30.02 21.25
C LYS A 927 -17.48 -31.29 20.41
N VAL A 928 -17.57 -32.42 21.07
CA VAL A 928 -17.94 -33.71 20.48
C VAL A 928 -19.41 -34.01 20.78
N LEU A 929 -20.16 -34.32 19.75
CA LEU A 929 -21.58 -34.64 19.79
C LEU A 929 -21.78 -36.10 19.43
N GLU A 930 -22.39 -36.85 20.32
CA GLU A 930 -22.63 -38.28 20.13
C GLU A 930 -24.11 -38.57 19.82
N ASN A 931 -24.37 -39.50 18.92
CA ASN A 931 -25.72 -39.95 18.58
C ASN A 931 -26.63 -38.84 18.04
N VAL A 932 -26.10 -37.95 17.21
CA VAL A 932 -26.87 -36.85 16.60
C VAL A 932 -27.71 -37.39 15.45
N ASN A 933 -28.99 -37.01 15.40
CA ASN A 933 -29.90 -37.30 14.31
C ASN A 933 -30.23 -36.01 13.54
N LEU A 934 -29.52 -35.77 12.43
CA LEU A 934 -29.78 -34.61 11.58
C LEU A 934 -31.02 -34.75 10.66
N GLU A 935 -31.60 -36.00 10.56
CA GLU A 935 -32.84 -36.21 9.80
C GLU A 935 -34.06 -35.64 10.55
N GLU A 936 -33.96 -35.45 11.88
CA GLU A 936 -34.99 -34.86 12.74
C GLU A 936 -34.74 -33.41 13.08
N GLY A 937 -33.62 -32.85 12.67
CA GLY A 937 -33.21 -31.46 12.94
C GLY A 937 -32.26 -31.34 14.11
N TYR A 938 -31.28 -30.43 13.99
CA TYR A 938 -30.31 -30.05 15.01
C TYR A 938 -30.16 -28.54 15.07
N GLU A 939 -30.28 -27.95 16.25
CA GLU A 939 -30.20 -26.52 16.45
C GLU A 939 -28.75 -26.06 16.62
N VAL A 940 -28.39 -25.02 15.87
CA VAL A 940 -27.07 -24.36 15.89
C VAL A 940 -27.26 -22.88 16.18
N SER A 941 -26.65 -22.42 17.26
CA SER A 941 -26.63 -21.00 17.62
C SER A 941 -25.33 -20.37 17.12
N LEU A 942 -25.44 -19.21 16.47
CA LEU A 942 -24.33 -18.39 16.02
C LEU A 942 -24.46 -16.96 16.63
N PRO A 943 -23.39 -16.41 17.20
CA PRO A 943 -23.38 -14.99 17.55
C PRO A 943 -23.48 -14.11 16.29
N SER A 944 -23.66 -12.80 16.48
CA SER A 944 -23.37 -11.84 15.41
C SER A 944 -21.91 -12.00 15.02
N GLY A 945 -21.64 -12.26 13.75
CA GLY A 945 -20.32 -12.69 13.26
C GLY A 945 -19.88 -14.05 13.82
N GLY A 946 -19.83 -15.04 12.95
CA GLY A 946 -19.34 -16.35 13.41
C GLY A 946 -19.50 -17.43 12.36
N VAL A 947 -18.68 -18.48 12.50
CA VAL A 947 -18.77 -19.69 11.66
C VAL A 947 -18.87 -20.90 12.55
N VAL A 948 -19.76 -21.81 12.19
CA VAL A 948 -19.86 -23.16 12.78
C VAL A 948 -19.68 -24.20 11.70
N MET A 949 -18.82 -25.15 11.96
CA MET A 949 -18.71 -26.36 11.14
C MET A 949 -19.06 -27.59 11.99
N LEU A 950 -20.03 -28.36 11.53
CA LEU A 950 -20.38 -29.68 12.09
C LEU A 950 -19.87 -30.74 11.14
N SER A 951 -18.97 -31.60 11.61
CA SER A 951 -18.34 -32.59 10.73
C SER A 951 -18.23 -33.95 11.40
N THR A 952 -18.34 -35.00 10.60
CA THR A 952 -17.95 -36.36 11.01
C THR A 952 -16.42 -36.54 10.99
N ILE A 953 -15.67 -35.60 10.38
CA ILE A 953 -14.23 -35.64 10.29
C ILE A 953 -13.63 -35.02 11.56
N TYR A 954 -12.71 -35.76 12.18
CA TYR A 954 -11.87 -35.26 13.27
C TYR A 954 -10.48 -34.91 12.75
N ILE A 955 -10.10 -33.64 12.81
CA ILE A 955 -8.87 -33.16 12.17
C ILE A 955 -7.61 -33.86 12.68
N GLU A 956 -7.52 -34.20 13.99
CA GLU A 956 -6.36 -34.94 14.53
C GLU A 956 -6.24 -36.35 13.97
N ASP A 957 -7.35 -37.04 13.70
CA ASP A 957 -7.33 -38.39 13.14
C ASP A 957 -6.93 -38.39 11.66
N ALA A 958 -7.38 -37.41 10.90
CA ALA A 958 -6.98 -37.21 9.50
C ALA A 958 -5.45 -37.01 9.36
N LYS A 959 -4.81 -36.36 10.35
CA LYS A 959 -3.36 -36.16 10.38
C LYS A 959 -2.57 -37.40 10.77
N LYS A 960 -3.09 -38.27 11.63
CA LYS A 960 -2.46 -39.54 11.94
C LYS A 960 -2.40 -40.45 10.72
N GLU A 961 -3.45 -40.47 9.91
CA GLU A 961 -3.47 -41.25 8.66
C GLU A 961 -2.41 -40.75 7.65
N LEU A 962 -2.17 -39.45 7.58
CA LEU A 962 -1.11 -38.87 6.73
C LEU A 962 0.29 -39.22 7.23
N VAL A 963 0.53 -39.17 8.55
CA VAL A 963 1.81 -39.54 9.16
C VAL A 963 2.09 -41.04 8.98
N ASP A 964 1.10 -41.90 9.20
CA ASP A 964 1.22 -43.34 9.02
C ASP A 964 1.45 -43.74 7.56
N GLN A 965 0.90 -43.00 6.58
CA GLN A 965 1.16 -43.21 5.15
C GLN A 965 2.57 -42.78 4.73
N ASN A 966 3.10 -41.71 5.32
CA ASN A 966 4.46 -41.23 5.04
C ASN A 966 5.51 -42.12 5.70
N ASP A 967 5.31 -42.62 6.92
CA ASP A 967 6.18 -43.58 7.56
C ASP A 967 6.24 -44.88 6.80
N SER A 968 5.14 -45.30 6.18
CA SER A 968 5.11 -46.50 5.33
C SER A 968 5.80 -46.33 3.98
N LYS A 969 5.90 -45.11 3.45
CA LYS A 969 6.68 -44.80 2.23
C LYS A 969 8.18 -44.72 2.55
N GLN A 970 8.60 -44.10 3.67
CA GLN A 970 10.01 -44.06 4.09
C GLN A 970 10.60 -45.41 4.39
N ASP A 971 9.85 -46.37 4.95
CA ASP A 971 10.34 -47.74 5.20
C ASP A 971 10.56 -48.56 3.91
N ASN A 972 9.97 -48.17 2.77
CA ASN A 972 10.20 -48.85 1.48
C ASN A 972 11.41 -48.25 0.70
N GLU A 973 11.80 -47.02 0.93
CA GLU A 973 12.94 -46.39 0.26
C GLU A 973 14.28 -46.73 0.91
N ASN A 974 14.31 -47.08 2.19
CA ASN A 974 15.55 -47.47 2.93
C ASN A 974 16.13 -48.84 2.52
N LYS A 975 15.68 -49.49 1.44
CA LYS A 975 16.25 -50.72 0.93
C LYS A 975 17.20 -50.58 -0.26
N ASN A 976 17.46 -49.36 -0.74
CA ASN A 976 18.36 -49.11 -1.87
C ASN A 976 19.43 -48.00 -1.59
N GLU A 977 20.03 -48.00 -0.41
CA GLU A 977 21.16 -47.10 -0.18
C GLU A 977 22.45 -47.60 -0.91
N VAL A 978 22.79 -46.88 -1.98
CA VAL A 978 24.15 -46.81 -2.49
C VAL A 978 24.85 -45.59 -1.83
N ALA A 979 25.80 -45.88 -1.00
CA ALA A 979 26.54 -44.91 -0.21
C ALA A 979 27.23 -43.85 -1.09
N ILE A 980 26.82 -42.58 -0.95
CA ILE A 980 27.56 -41.41 -1.42
C ILE A 980 28.32 -40.84 -0.23
N LYS A 981 29.65 -40.79 -0.35
CA LYS A 981 30.58 -40.24 0.65
C LYS A 981 30.37 -38.74 0.80
N THR A 982 30.09 -38.32 2.04
CA THR A 982 30.21 -36.91 2.47
C THR A 982 31.70 -36.56 2.57
N GLY A 983 32.08 -35.48 1.88
CA GLY A 983 33.37 -34.82 2.02
C GLY A 983 33.20 -33.50 2.79
N ASP A 984 33.71 -33.51 4.02
CA ASP A 984 33.82 -32.29 4.87
C ASP A 984 34.82 -31.27 4.30
N ASP A 985 34.64 -30.06 4.73
CA ASP A 985 35.50 -28.88 4.65
C ASP A 985 35.28 -27.91 3.46
N LEU A 986 34.40 -26.91 3.69
CA LEU A 986 34.61 -25.59 3.08
C LEU A 986 34.45 -24.48 4.11
N LYS A 987 35.52 -23.77 4.30
CA LYS A 987 35.72 -22.65 5.22
C LYS A 987 34.82 -21.45 4.83
N VAL A 988 34.15 -20.90 5.84
CA VAL A 988 33.54 -19.57 5.80
C VAL A 988 34.61 -18.51 5.50
N ALA A 989 34.54 -17.86 4.36
CA ALA A 989 35.21 -16.58 4.08
C ALA A 989 34.18 -15.69 3.37
N GLY A 990 33.91 -14.55 3.99
CA GLY A 990 32.83 -13.65 3.70
C GLY A 990 32.73 -13.16 2.26
N PHE A 991 31.49 -12.96 1.88
CA PHE A 991 31.11 -12.11 0.77
C PHE A 991 30.04 -11.11 1.24
N MET A 992 30.49 -9.96 1.70
CA MET A 992 29.75 -8.71 1.52
C MET A 992 30.30 -8.11 0.22
N ILE A 993 29.57 -8.16 -0.85
CA ILE A 993 29.56 -7.33 -2.07
C ILE A 993 28.77 -8.11 -3.13
N SER A 994 27.47 -7.94 -3.17
CA SER A 994 26.64 -8.09 -4.38
C SER A 994 25.22 -7.50 -4.24
N GLY A 995 24.91 -6.80 -3.14
CA GLY A 995 23.65 -6.07 -2.99
C GLY A 995 23.56 -4.75 -3.78
N LEU A 996 24.54 -4.39 -4.61
CA LEU A 996 24.63 -3.09 -5.28
C LEU A 996 24.40 -3.15 -6.80
N LEU A 997 24.07 -4.29 -7.37
CA LEU A 997 23.83 -4.41 -8.81
C LEU A 997 22.34 -4.63 -9.18
N ALA A 998 21.48 -4.99 -8.26
CA ALA A 998 20.04 -5.12 -8.51
C ALA A 998 19.30 -3.77 -8.49
N THR A 999 19.82 -2.77 -7.78
CA THR A 999 19.20 -1.43 -7.67
C THR A 999 19.48 -0.50 -8.86
N ALA A 1000 20.36 -0.84 -9.76
CA ALA A 1000 20.68 0.00 -10.92
C ALA A 1000 19.77 -0.23 -12.15
N PHE A 1001 18.97 -1.32 -12.16
CA PHE A 1001 18.12 -1.66 -13.30
C PHE A 1001 16.66 -1.19 -13.18
N ILE A 1002 16.19 -0.85 -11.98
CA ILE A 1002 14.79 -0.48 -11.75
C ILE A 1002 14.48 1.00 -12.08
N TYR A 1003 15.48 1.85 -12.30
CA TYR A 1003 15.28 3.30 -12.53
C TYR A 1003 15.10 3.71 -14.00
N GLY A 1004 15.07 2.76 -14.93
CA GLY A 1004 15.01 3.03 -16.38
C GLY A 1004 13.62 3.20 -17.01
N MET A 1005 12.53 2.86 -16.34
CA MET A 1005 11.23 2.70 -16.99
C MET A 1005 10.06 3.51 -16.40
N LYS A 1006 10.27 4.77 -16.08
CA LYS A 1006 9.14 5.70 -15.92
C LYS A 1006 9.25 6.86 -16.88
N LYS A 1007 9.10 6.60 -18.19
CA LYS A 1007 8.71 7.62 -19.19
C LYS A 1007 8.36 6.97 -20.53
N LYS A 1008 7.11 6.52 -20.67
CA LYS A 1008 6.33 6.60 -21.91
C LYS A 1008 4.88 6.24 -21.56
N GLY A 1009 4.09 7.24 -21.34
CA GLY A 1009 2.66 7.20 -21.21
C GLY A 1009 2.15 8.60 -20.98
#